data_174d0368ff42f2a3be282cdc1f8d61ad
#
_entry.id   174d0368ff42f2a3be282cdc1f8d61ad
#
_cell.length_a   1.000
_cell.length_b   1.000
_cell.length_c   1.000
_cell.angle_alpha   90.00
_cell.angle_beta   90.00
_cell.angle_gamma   90.00
#
_symmetry.space_group_name_H-M   'P 1'
#
loop_
_entity.id
_entity.type
_entity.pdbx_description
1 polymer ?
#
loop_
_entity_poly.entity_id
_entity_poly.type
_entity_poly.pdbx_seq_one_letter_code
_entity_poly.pdbx_strand_id
1 'polypeptide(L)'
;MSESQKIDNLLHEERRFPPSPEFQSTAIAGPELYEQASADRLNFWATQSRELLHWHTPFTEVLDWSNPPFARWFADGHLNVSYNCLDRHVLEGRGDRVALHFEGEPGDNRSLTYRELTEEVKKAANLLTSLGLKQGDRVIIYMPLIPEAVVAMLAVARLGAIHSVVFGGFSAESLRARIDDAEASMVITADGGHRKGSVFALKSAVDQALSDGATSVKTVLVVKRGGNDVDWVEGRDLWWHDEMAPMVADHEARAFEAENPLFILYTSGTTGKPKGILHTSGGYLTQAAFTHKNVFDLHAETDVYWCTADIGWITGHSYVVYGPLANGATQVIYEGTPDTPHPGRWWEIIEKYGVTIFYTAPTAIRTFMKLGREIPQKCDLSSLRVLGTVGEPINPEAWMWYREVIGANTTPIVDTWWQTETGAIMISALPGVTATKPGSAQVPIPGISVAVLTEDGQHVGSDAGGLLVITEPWPSMLRGIWGDEERFKETYWSMFGNQYFAGDGAHLDKDGDVWLLGRVDDVMNISGHRLSTMEIESALVSHPMTAEAAVVGASDDTTGQAVVAFVILKSRFAGTLSDDEVTTQLREWVAQQIGAIAKPRTVFVVAELPKTRSGKIMRRLLRDIAEGREVGDTTTLTDTSVIRVISDGLK
;
A
#
# COMPACT_ATOMS: atom_id res chain seq x y z
N MET A 1 35.68 2.76 -11.81
CA MET A 1 34.53 2.82 -10.90
C MET A 1 34.96 2.17 -9.61
N SER A 2 34.88 2.85 -8.48
CA SER A 2 35.23 2.22 -7.21
C SER A 2 34.13 1.20 -6.86
N GLU A 3 34.50 0.00 -6.47
CA GLU A 3 33.58 -1.06 -6.03
C GLU A 3 32.66 -0.63 -4.87
N SER A 4 33.01 0.44 -4.17
CA SER A 4 32.30 0.94 -3.00
C SER A 4 30.93 1.63 -3.27
N GLN A 5 30.52 1.78 -4.53
CA GLN A 5 29.26 2.48 -4.90
C GLN A 5 28.13 1.53 -5.31
N LYS A 6 28.37 0.24 -5.38
CA LYS A 6 27.36 -0.77 -5.73
C LYS A 6 26.81 -1.45 -4.48
N ILE A 7 25.56 -1.86 -4.54
CA ILE A 7 24.97 -2.77 -3.54
C ILE A 7 25.30 -4.20 -4.00
N ASP A 8 25.88 -5.01 -3.12
CA ASP A 8 26.21 -6.39 -3.46
C ASP A 8 24.92 -7.22 -3.63
N ASN A 9 24.83 -8.01 -4.69
CA ASN A 9 23.75 -8.98 -4.91
C ASN A 9 24.24 -10.35 -4.42
N LEU A 10 23.63 -10.85 -3.35
CA LEU A 10 24.11 -12.00 -2.60
C LEU A 10 23.17 -13.22 -2.68
N LEU A 11 21.92 -13.03 -3.10
CA LEU A 11 20.93 -14.09 -3.28
C LEU A 11 20.69 -14.35 -4.78
N HIS A 12 20.71 -15.62 -5.15
CA HIS A 12 20.38 -16.07 -6.50
C HIS A 12 19.12 -16.92 -6.46
N GLU A 13 18.09 -16.51 -7.23
CA GLU A 13 16.85 -17.24 -7.40
C GLU A 13 16.72 -17.66 -8.88
N GLU A 14 16.66 -18.96 -9.14
CA GLU A 14 16.58 -19.50 -10.51
C GLU A 14 15.19 -20.03 -10.87
N ARG A 15 14.31 -20.21 -9.88
CA ARG A 15 12.97 -20.73 -10.14
C ARG A 15 12.16 -19.74 -10.97
N ARG A 16 11.48 -20.25 -12.00
CA ARG A 16 10.70 -19.45 -12.93
C ARG A 16 9.37 -20.13 -13.24
N PHE A 17 8.30 -19.37 -13.17
CA PHE A 17 6.94 -19.86 -13.34
C PHE A 17 6.26 -19.12 -14.51
N PRO A 18 6.31 -19.66 -15.74
CA PRO A 18 5.61 -19.07 -16.87
C PRO A 18 4.10 -19.21 -16.69
N PRO A 19 3.30 -18.30 -17.28
CA PRO A 19 1.85 -18.48 -17.33
C PRO A 19 1.48 -19.79 -18.03
N SER A 20 0.45 -20.47 -17.52
CA SER A 20 -0.07 -21.66 -18.19
C SER A 20 -0.74 -21.29 -19.53
N PRO A 21 -0.71 -22.17 -20.54
CA PRO A 21 -1.41 -21.92 -21.81
C PRO A 21 -2.92 -21.64 -21.62
N GLU A 22 -3.53 -22.28 -20.64
CA GLU A 22 -4.93 -22.06 -20.29
C GLU A 22 -5.16 -20.64 -19.79
N PHE A 23 -4.35 -20.15 -18.85
CA PHE A 23 -4.42 -18.78 -18.35
C PHE A 23 -4.16 -17.77 -19.47
N GLN A 24 -3.12 -17.99 -20.28
CA GLN A 24 -2.80 -17.12 -21.41
C GLN A 24 -3.95 -16.95 -22.39
N SER A 25 -4.71 -18.03 -22.65
CA SER A 25 -5.82 -18.01 -23.61
C SER A 25 -7.00 -17.12 -23.17
N THR A 26 -7.11 -16.84 -21.89
CA THR A 26 -8.20 -16.04 -21.30
C THR A 26 -7.72 -14.71 -20.74
N ALA A 27 -6.41 -14.47 -20.69
CA ALA A 27 -5.84 -13.26 -20.11
C ALA A 27 -6.27 -12.00 -20.89
N ILE A 28 -6.58 -10.93 -20.13
CA ILE A 28 -6.99 -9.63 -20.68
C ILE A 28 -5.80 -8.92 -21.32
N ALA A 29 -4.63 -9.01 -20.69
CA ALA A 29 -3.42 -8.34 -21.12
C ALA A 29 -2.52 -9.31 -21.91
N GLY A 30 -2.11 -8.89 -23.11
CA GLY A 30 -1.12 -9.57 -23.94
C GLY A 30 0.18 -8.78 -24.10
N PRO A 31 1.18 -9.36 -24.79
CA PRO A 31 2.47 -8.70 -25.03
C PRO A 31 2.34 -7.41 -25.86
N GLU A 32 1.26 -7.26 -26.64
CA GLU A 32 0.99 -6.08 -27.47
C GLU A 32 0.89 -4.79 -26.67
N LEU A 33 0.55 -4.84 -25.37
CA LEU A 33 0.57 -3.64 -24.52
C LEU A 33 1.98 -3.06 -24.35
N TYR A 34 2.99 -3.92 -24.24
CA TYR A 34 4.39 -3.49 -24.20
C TYR A 34 4.86 -2.92 -25.53
N GLU A 35 4.45 -3.54 -26.63
CA GLU A 35 4.77 -3.09 -27.98
C GLU A 35 4.17 -1.70 -28.25
N GLN A 36 2.90 -1.50 -27.93
CA GLN A 36 2.21 -0.22 -28.08
C GLN A 36 2.86 0.88 -27.22
N ALA A 37 3.14 0.58 -25.95
CA ALA A 37 3.76 1.53 -25.04
C ALA A 37 5.19 1.90 -25.47
N SER A 38 5.94 0.94 -26.00
CA SER A 38 7.30 1.15 -26.52
C SER A 38 7.32 1.96 -27.81
N ALA A 39 6.31 1.79 -28.67
CA ALA A 39 6.20 2.52 -29.94
C ALA A 39 5.88 4.00 -29.72
N ASP A 40 4.92 4.31 -28.85
CA ASP A 40 4.53 5.68 -28.50
C ASP A 40 3.88 5.70 -27.10
N ARG A 41 4.68 5.99 -26.10
CA ARG A 41 4.26 6.02 -24.70
C ARG A 41 3.13 7.01 -24.40
N LEU A 42 3.18 8.19 -24.99
CA LEU A 42 2.16 9.21 -24.74
C LEU A 42 0.82 8.83 -25.39
N ASN A 43 0.87 8.35 -26.62
CA ASN A 43 -0.34 7.85 -27.29
C ASN A 43 -0.89 6.59 -26.61
N PHE A 44 -0.04 5.72 -26.08
CA PHE A 44 -0.46 4.59 -25.26
C PHE A 44 -1.30 5.06 -24.05
N TRP A 45 -0.78 5.98 -23.23
CA TRP A 45 -1.51 6.50 -22.08
C TRP A 45 -2.78 7.26 -22.48
N ALA A 46 -2.75 8.00 -23.59
CA ALA A 46 -3.94 8.67 -24.10
C ALA A 46 -5.03 7.68 -24.50
N THR A 47 -4.65 6.58 -25.15
CA THR A 47 -5.58 5.50 -25.52
C THR A 47 -6.15 4.82 -24.30
N GLN A 48 -5.31 4.39 -23.35
CA GLN A 48 -5.76 3.76 -22.13
C GLN A 48 -6.71 4.67 -21.34
N SER A 49 -6.40 5.96 -21.24
CA SER A 49 -7.25 6.92 -20.53
C SER A 49 -8.64 7.07 -21.19
N ARG A 50 -8.71 7.11 -22.51
CA ARG A 50 -10.00 7.23 -23.23
C ARG A 50 -10.83 5.95 -23.19
N GLU A 51 -10.20 4.80 -23.15
CA GLU A 51 -10.88 3.49 -23.06
C GLU A 51 -11.41 3.20 -21.64
N LEU A 52 -10.65 3.58 -20.62
CA LEU A 52 -10.95 3.25 -19.23
C LEU A 52 -11.86 4.26 -18.55
N LEU A 53 -11.82 5.53 -18.94
CA LEU A 53 -12.54 6.61 -18.26
C LEU A 53 -13.48 7.35 -19.19
N HIS A 54 -14.58 7.82 -18.58
CA HIS A 54 -15.47 8.79 -19.22
C HIS A 54 -14.95 10.21 -19.00
N TRP A 55 -14.64 10.89 -20.08
CA TRP A 55 -14.26 12.30 -20.10
C TRP A 55 -15.45 13.16 -20.52
N HIS A 56 -15.90 14.04 -19.65
CA HIS A 56 -16.96 15.02 -19.96
C HIS A 56 -16.48 15.98 -21.05
N THR A 57 -15.25 16.49 -20.90
CA THR A 57 -14.53 17.21 -21.96
C THR A 57 -13.27 16.42 -22.28
N PRO A 58 -13.17 15.83 -23.48
CA PRO A 58 -11.96 15.10 -23.88
C PRO A 58 -10.72 16.00 -23.86
N PHE A 59 -9.60 15.46 -23.39
CA PHE A 59 -8.30 16.14 -23.43
C PHE A 59 -7.70 16.10 -24.84
N THR A 60 -6.90 17.10 -25.17
CA THR A 60 -6.07 17.17 -26.39
C THR A 60 -4.58 17.08 -26.06
N GLU A 61 -4.16 17.62 -24.93
CA GLU A 61 -2.80 17.53 -24.41
C GLU A 61 -2.66 16.35 -23.44
N VAL A 62 -1.70 15.45 -23.72
CA VAL A 62 -1.51 14.25 -22.91
C VAL A 62 -0.62 14.53 -21.69
N LEU A 63 0.50 15.22 -21.91
CA LEU A 63 1.48 15.56 -20.88
C LEU A 63 2.07 16.94 -21.15
N ASP A 64 1.96 17.81 -20.17
CA ASP A 64 2.81 19.00 -20.06
C ASP A 64 3.97 18.72 -19.09
N TRP A 65 5.17 18.68 -19.65
CA TRP A 65 6.45 18.52 -18.91
C TRP A 65 7.39 19.70 -19.18
N SER A 66 6.83 20.89 -19.43
CA SER A 66 7.58 22.11 -19.73
C SER A 66 8.31 22.69 -18.51
N ASN A 67 7.88 22.34 -17.30
CA ASN A 67 8.43 22.80 -16.03
C ASN A 67 8.77 21.64 -15.08
N PRO A 68 9.76 20.79 -15.39
CA PRO A 68 10.14 19.68 -14.50
C PRO A 68 10.57 20.20 -13.11
N PRO A 69 10.23 19.49 -12.02
CA PRO A 69 9.58 18.18 -11.96
C PRO A 69 8.06 18.22 -11.83
N PHE A 70 7.39 19.27 -12.24
CA PHE A 70 5.96 19.45 -12.15
C PHE A 70 5.25 18.92 -13.41
N ALA A 71 4.81 17.67 -13.37
CA ALA A 71 4.06 17.08 -14.46
C ALA A 71 2.57 17.46 -14.39
N ARG A 72 1.96 17.69 -15.56
CA ARG A 72 0.51 17.82 -15.69
C ARG A 72 0.02 16.86 -16.76
N TRP A 73 -0.91 15.98 -16.40
CA TRP A 73 -1.44 14.97 -17.30
C TRP A 73 -2.89 15.26 -17.68
N PHE A 74 -3.18 15.25 -19.00
CA PHE A 74 -4.53 15.48 -19.54
C PHE A 74 -5.13 16.82 -19.11
N ALA A 75 -4.31 17.86 -18.97
CA ALA A 75 -4.62 19.09 -18.23
C ALA A 75 -5.85 19.86 -18.76
N ASP A 76 -6.12 19.80 -20.07
CA ASP A 76 -7.26 20.44 -20.72
C ASP A 76 -8.55 19.57 -20.71
N GLY A 77 -8.45 18.33 -20.23
CA GLY A 77 -9.59 17.43 -20.09
C GLY A 77 -10.36 17.67 -18.78
N HIS A 78 -11.65 17.33 -18.80
CA HIS A 78 -12.51 17.44 -17.63
C HIS A 78 -13.25 16.14 -17.36
N LEU A 79 -13.25 15.69 -16.12
CA LEU A 79 -13.93 14.49 -15.65
C LEU A 79 -14.42 14.67 -14.20
N ASN A 80 -15.23 13.71 -13.74
CA ASN A 80 -15.52 13.56 -12.32
C ASN A 80 -15.11 12.15 -11.89
N VAL A 81 -14.29 12.04 -10.85
CA VAL A 81 -13.77 10.75 -10.35
C VAL A 81 -14.93 9.89 -9.83
N SER A 82 -15.81 10.44 -9.01
CA SER A 82 -16.97 9.73 -8.47
C SER A 82 -17.92 9.24 -9.58
N TYR A 83 -18.17 10.06 -10.63
CA TYR A 83 -18.94 9.64 -11.81
C TYR A 83 -18.31 8.41 -12.47
N ASN A 84 -16.99 8.41 -12.66
CA ASN A 84 -16.28 7.31 -13.26
C ASN A 84 -16.31 6.02 -12.42
N CYS A 85 -16.37 6.16 -11.11
CA CYS A 85 -16.46 5.02 -10.19
C CYS A 85 -17.89 4.47 -10.02
N LEU A 86 -18.93 5.29 -10.27
CA LEU A 86 -20.31 4.98 -9.89
C LEU A 86 -21.32 5.20 -11.01
N ASP A 87 -21.64 6.48 -11.30
CA ASP A 87 -22.78 6.87 -12.14
C ASP A 87 -22.75 6.21 -13.51
N ARG A 88 -21.57 6.15 -14.16
CA ARG A 88 -21.46 5.55 -15.50
C ARG A 88 -21.83 4.07 -15.50
N HIS A 89 -21.48 3.33 -14.43
CA HIS A 89 -21.83 1.91 -14.34
C HIS A 89 -23.34 1.72 -14.22
N VAL A 90 -24.02 2.58 -13.46
CA VAL A 90 -25.49 2.58 -13.36
C VAL A 90 -26.12 2.91 -14.72
N LEU A 91 -25.61 3.94 -15.42
CA LEU A 91 -26.10 4.37 -16.72
C LEU A 91 -25.85 3.33 -17.83
N GLU A 92 -24.78 2.58 -17.73
CA GLU A 92 -24.43 1.49 -18.65
C GLU A 92 -25.15 0.15 -18.32
N GLY A 93 -26.12 0.17 -17.39
CA GLY A 93 -26.95 -0.99 -17.06
C GLY A 93 -26.34 -1.96 -16.04
N ARG A 94 -25.22 -1.59 -15.38
CA ARG A 94 -24.55 -2.40 -14.34
C ARG A 94 -24.97 -2.00 -12.92
N GLY A 95 -26.04 -1.21 -12.77
CA GLY A 95 -26.48 -0.68 -11.48
C GLY A 95 -26.81 -1.74 -10.43
N ASP A 96 -27.28 -2.90 -10.84
CA ASP A 96 -27.68 -3.99 -9.94
C ASP A 96 -26.54 -4.96 -9.61
N ARG A 97 -25.33 -4.76 -10.19
CA ARG A 97 -24.11 -5.46 -9.80
C ARG A 97 -23.67 -5.03 -8.41
N VAL A 98 -23.23 -5.98 -7.60
CA VAL A 98 -22.64 -5.67 -6.30
C VAL A 98 -21.31 -4.92 -6.50
N ALA A 99 -21.18 -3.75 -5.90
CA ALA A 99 -19.94 -2.99 -5.84
C ALA A 99 -19.09 -3.42 -4.63
N LEU A 100 -19.74 -3.54 -3.47
CA LEU A 100 -19.08 -3.84 -2.19
C LEU A 100 -19.80 -4.97 -1.45
N HIS A 101 -19.05 -5.98 -1.02
CA HIS A 101 -19.39 -6.85 0.10
C HIS A 101 -18.59 -6.41 1.31
N PHE A 102 -19.25 -5.93 2.34
CA PHE A 102 -18.65 -5.56 3.61
C PHE A 102 -18.77 -6.71 4.60
N GLU A 103 -17.65 -7.01 5.27
CA GLU A 103 -17.58 -7.88 6.43
C GLU A 103 -17.00 -7.11 7.62
N GLY A 104 -17.71 -7.08 8.74
CA GLY A 104 -17.21 -6.58 10.02
C GLY A 104 -16.52 -7.67 10.83
N GLU A 105 -15.56 -7.30 11.65
CA GLU A 105 -14.89 -8.24 12.57
C GLU A 105 -15.89 -8.93 13.52
N PRO A 106 -16.95 -8.26 14.02
CA PRO A 106 -17.99 -8.93 14.83
C PRO A 106 -18.87 -9.95 14.07
N GLY A 107 -18.76 -10.02 12.74
CA GLY A 107 -19.54 -10.91 11.89
C GLY A 107 -20.75 -10.26 11.22
N ASP A 108 -21.00 -9.00 11.45
CA ASP A 108 -21.98 -8.23 10.70
C ASP A 108 -21.52 -8.06 9.24
N ASN A 109 -22.47 -8.00 8.32
CA ASN A 109 -22.16 -7.86 6.90
C ASN A 109 -23.21 -7.04 6.18
N ARG A 110 -22.81 -6.45 5.05
CA ARG A 110 -23.66 -5.66 4.18
C ARG A 110 -23.16 -5.76 2.74
N SER A 111 -24.07 -5.87 1.78
CA SER A 111 -23.72 -5.74 0.36
C SER A 111 -24.39 -4.52 -0.21
N LEU A 112 -23.67 -3.79 -1.06
CA LEU A 112 -24.15 -2.61 -1.78
C LEU A 112 -23.94 -2.82 -3.27
N THR A 113 -25.01 -2.66 -4.04
CA THR A 113 -24.94 -2.58 -5.50
C THR A 113 -24.34 -1.23 -5.93
N TYR A 114 -23.92 -1.12 -7.20
CA TYR A 114 -23.49 0.18 -7.75
C TYR A 114 -24.58 1.23 -7.65
N ARG A 115 -25.83 0.87 -7.83
CA ARG A 115 -26.99 1.76 -7.67
C ARG A 115 -27.10 2.28 -6.23
N GLU A 116 -27.14 1.39 -5.26
CA GLU A 116 -27.26 1.74 -3.85
C GLU A 116 -26.06 2.58 -3.39
N LEU A 117 -24.83 2.20 -3.76
CA LEU A 117 -23.63 2.97 -3.44
C LEU A 117 -23.68 4.37 -4.09
N THR A 118 -24.14 4.47 -5.34
CA THR A 118 -24.32 5.77 -6.02
C THR A 118 -25.34 6.65 -5.30
N GLU A 119 -26.45 6.08 -4.84
CA GLU A 119 -27.47 6.81 -4.10
C GLU A 119 -26.96 7.32 -2.75
N GLU A 120 -26.21 6.49 -2.02
CA GLU A 120 -25.58 6.92 -0.77
C GLU A 120 -24.54 8.02 -0.98
N VAL A 121 -23.71 7.92 -2.02
CA VAL A 121 -22.72 8.97 -2.36
C VAL A 121 -23.42 10.28 -2.78
N LYS A 122 -24.51 10.22 -3.52
CA LYS A 122 -25.31 11.42 -3.89
C LYS A 122 -25.90 12.10 -2.66
N LYS A 123 -26.46 11.31 -1.71
CA LYS A 123 -26.97 11.85 -0.45
C LYS A 123 -25.86 12.48 0.38
N ALA A 124 -24.71 11.82 0.49
CA ALA A 124 -23.55 12.35 1.19
C ALA A 124 -23.03 13.64 0.55
N ALA A 125 -22.99 13.72 -0.79
CA ALA A 125 -22.59 14.94 -1.49
C ALA A 125 -23.56 16.11 -1.20
N ASN A 126 -24.87 15.84 -1.16
CA ASN A 126 -25.88 16.85 -0.77
C ASN A 126 -25.69 17.27 0.69
N LEU A 127 -25.45 16.34 1.61
CA LEU A 127 -25.14 16.65 3.00
C LEU A 127 -23.90 17.55 3.12
N LEU A 128 -22.79 17.15 2.52
CA LEU A 128 -21.54 17.92 2.59
C LEU A 128 -21.72 19.33 1.97
N THR A 129 -22.47 19.45 0.89
CA THR A 129 -22.83 20.73 0.29
C THR A 129 -23.65 21.60 1.24
N SER A 130 -24.64 21.03 1.92
CA SER A 130 -25.48 21.76 2.89
C SER A 130 -24.68 22.25 4.11
N LEU A 131 -23.61 21.55 4.46
CA LEU A 131 -22.66 21.93 5.50
C LEU A 131 -21.59 22.93 5.00
N GLY A 132 -21.67 23.35 3.74
CA GLY A 132 -20.85 24.41 3.16
C GLY A 132 -19.56 23.97 2.51
N LEU A 133 -19.34 22.66 2.30
CA LEU A 133 -18.16 22.14 1.60
C LEU A 133 -18.18 22.55 0.12
N LYS A 134 -17.02 23.01 -0.37
CA LYS A 134 -16.81 23.50 -1.74
C LYS A 134 -15.62 22.83 -2.40
N GLN A 135 -15.55 22.97 -3.73
CA GLN A 135 -14.37 22.57 -4.49
C GLN A 135 -13.10 23.16 -3.87
N GLY A 136 -12.07 22.33 -3.72
CA GLY A 136 -10.77 22.69 -3.15
C GLY A 136 -10.71 22.74 -1.61
N ASP A 137 -11.83 22.63 -0.91
CA ASP A 137 -11.84 22.47 0.55
C ASP A 137 -11.25 21.11 0.95
N ARG A 138 -10.62 21.03 2.13
CA ARG A 138 -9.99 19.80 2.65
C ARG A 138 -10.85 19.20 3.74
N VAL A 139 -11.02 17.87 3.64
CA VAL A 139 -11.78 17.04 4.59
C VAL A 139 -10.88 15.94 5.13
N ILE A 140 -10.75 15.85 6.44
CA ILE A 140 -10.12 14.69 7.07
C ILE A 140 -11.15 13.56 7.19
N ILE A 141 -10.75 12.35 6.78
CA ILE A 141 -11.52 11.12 7.00
C ILE A 141 -10.72 10.24 7.97
N TYR A 142 -11.23 10.10 9.21
CA TYR A 142 -10.59 9.33 10.27
C TYR A 142 -11.54 8.23 10.73
N MET A 143 -11.60 7.14 9.96
CA MET A 143 -12.60 6.09 10.06
C MET A 143 -12.00 4.69 9.92
N PRO A 144 -12.65 3.65 10.43
CA PRO A 144 -12.32 2.27 10.07
C PRO A 144 -12.72 1.99 8.61
N LEU A 145 -12.28 0.85 8.05
CA LEU A 145 -12.65 0.41 6.70
C LEU A 145 -14.11 -0.12 6.70
N ILE A 146 -15.05 0.78 6.61
CA ILE A 146 -16.50 0.53 6.51
C ILE A 146 -17.07 1.19 5.26
N PRO A 147 -18.26 0.79 4.79
CA PRO A 147 -18.88 1.37 3.59
C PRO A 147 -19.00 2.89 3.64
N GLU A 148 -19.32 3.46 4.80
CA GLU A 148 -19.45 4.91 4.98
C GLU A 148 -18.13 5.66 4.72
N ALA A 149 -16.98 5.03 4.92
CA ALA A 149 -15.68 5.63 4.59
C ALA A 149 -15.48 5.71 3.06
N VAL A 150 -15.87 4.68 2.33
CA VAL A 150 -15.87 4.67 0.86
C VAL A 150 -16.85 5.73 0.33
N VAL A 151 -18.05 5.82 0.91
CA VAL A 151 -19.05 6.83 0.57
C VAL A 151 -18.50 8.24 0.79
N ALA A 152 -17.84 8.49 1.94
CA ALA A 152 -17.24 9.79 2.26
C ALA A 152 -16.15 10.19 1.24
N MET A 153 -15.21 9.28 0.91
CA MET A 153 -14.16 9.53 -0.08
C MET A 153 -14.76 9.92 -1.44
N LEU A 154 -15.73 9.15 -1.91
CA LEU A 154 -16.38 9.39 -3.22
C LEU A 154 -17.27 10.63 -3.23
N ALA A 155 -17.91 10.97 -2.11
CA ALA A 155 -18.72 12.19 -2.01
C ALA A 155 -17.84 13.45 -2.02
N VAL A 156 -16.71 13.44 -1.32
CA VAL A 156 -15.72 14.53 -1.35
C VAL A 156 -15.17 14.70 -2.77
N ALA A 157 -14.76 13.59 -3.42
CA ALA A 157 -14.29 13.61 -4.81
C ALA A 157 -15.37 14.11 -5.80
N ARG A 158 -16.65 13.76 -5.55
CA ARG A 158 -17.79 14.20 -6.38
C ARG A 158 -17.94 15.70 -6.39
N LEU A 159 -17.63 16.37 -5.28
CA LEU A 159 -17.70 17.82 -5.11
C LEU A 159 -16.44 18.56 -5.58
N GLY A 160 -15.40 17.84 -6.05
CA GLY A 160 -14.10 18.42 -6.40
C GLY A 160 -13.34 18.93 -5.18
N ALA A 161 -13.75 18.55 -3.99
CA ALA A 161 -13.02 18.79 -2.74
C ALA A 161 -11.92 17.74 -2.54
N ILE A 162 -11.05 17.97 -1.57
CA ILE A 162 -9.84 17.20 -1.33
C ILE A 162 -10.00 16.40 -0.05
N HIS A 163 -9.94 15.09 -0.09
CA HIS A 163 -9.90 14.31 1.15
C HIS A 163 -8.46 14.00 1.60
N SER A 164 -8.29 13.87 2.89
CA SER A 164 -7.11 13.30 3.49
C SER A 164 -7.53 12.22 4.48
N VAL A 165 -7.32 10.96 4.09
CA VAL A 165 -7.65 9.82 4.96
C VAL A 165 -6.52 9.62 5.94
N VAL A 166 -6.87 9.56 7.22
CA VAL A 166 -5.97 9.28 8.32
C VAL A 166 -6.29 7.91 8.88
N PHE A 167 -5.28 7.05 8.99
CA PHE A 167 -5.46 5.70 9.53
C PHE A 167 -6.07 5.76 10.94
N GLY A 168 -7.19 5.05 11.17
CA GLY A 168 -7.96 5.08 12.41
C GLY A 168 -7.22 4.63 13.68
N GLY A 169 -6.00 4.16 13.51
CA GLY A 169 -5.12 3.80 14.60
C GLY A 169 -4.09 4.88 14.97
N PHE A 170 -4.02 6.03 14.30
CA PHE A 170 -3.09 7.09 14.67
C PHE A 170 -3.55 7.84 15.92
N SER A 171 -2.57 8.43 16.66
CA SER A 171 -2.85 9.22 17.85
C SER A 171 -3.53 10.55 17.52
N ALA A 172 -4.15 11.16 18.52
CA ALA A 172 -4.74 12.48 18.41
C ALA A 172 -3.73 13.56 17.95
N GLU A 173 -2.48 13.47 18.40
CA GLU A 173 -1.40 14.36 17.97
C GLU A 173 -1.09 14.20 16.48
N SER A 174 -0.98 12.96 16.01
CA SER A 174 -0.80 12.66 14.58
C SER A 174 -1.96 13.15 13.73
N LEU A 175 -3.19 13.01 14.24
CA LEU A 175 -4.39 13.52 13.60
C LEU A 175 -4.36 15.06 13.53
N ARG A 176 -4.03 15.72 14.66
CA ARG A 176 -3.92 17.18 14.74
C ARG A 176 -2.93 17.74 13.73
N ALA A 177 -1.74 17.17 13.66
CA ALA A 177 -0.71 17.63 12.72
C ALA A 177 -1.20 17.62 11.26
N ARG A 178 -2.04 16.64 10.88
CA ARG A 178 -2.62 16.54 9.54
C ARG A 178 -3.77 17.51 9.31
N ILE A 179 -4.59 17.74 10.32
CA ILE A 179 -5.65 18.75 10.29
C ILE A 179 -5.05 20.13 10.03
N ASP A 180 -4.00 20.47 10.77
CA ASP A 180 -3.35 21.78 10.68
C ASP A 180 -2.61 21.96 9.36
N ASP A 181 -1.82 20.97 8.93
CA ASP A 181 -1.07 21.06 7.67
C ASP A 181 -1.98 21.12 6.44
N ALA A 182 -3.09 20.36 6.45
CA ALA A 182 -4.10 20.42 5.38
C ALA A 182 -5.03 21.63 5.50
N GLU A 183 -5.05 22.35 6.63
CA GLU A 183 -6.05 23.37 6.96
C GLU A 183 -7.49 22.83 6.72
N ALA A 184 -7.76 21.63 7.23
CA ALA A 184 -9.01 20.96 6.97
C ALA A 184 -10.19 21.66 7.67
N SER A 185 -11.29 21.87 6.93
CA SER A 185 -12.50 22.53 7.44
C SER A 185 -13.49 21.58 8.11
N MET A 186 -13.35 20.27 7.88
CA MET A 186 -14.27 19.23 8.32
C MET A 186 -13.52 17.95 8.66
N VAL A 187 -14.03 17.22 9.65
CA VAL A 187 -13.61 15.86 9.98
C VAL A 187 -14.80 14.93 9.85
N ILE A 188 -14.64 13.80 9.16
CA ILE A 188 -15.59 12.69 9.13
C ILE A 188 -14.95 11.54 9.90
N THR A 189 -15.62 11.05 10.95
CA THR A 189 -15.11 10.02 11.85
C THR A 189 -16.20 9.02 12.24
N ALA A 190 -15.88 8.07 13.09
CA ALA A 190 -16.84 7.18 13.74
C ALA A 190 -16.73 7.30 15.28
N ASP A 191 -17.77 6.87 15.97
CA ASP A 191 -17.71 6.72 17.45
C ASP A 191 -16.57 5.79 17.85
N GLY A 192 -16.38 4.70 17.11
CA GLY A 192 -15.31 3.73 17.25
C GLY A 192 -15.24 2.78 16.06
N GLY A 193 -14.45 1.72 16.19
CA GLY A 193 -14.31 0.65 15.22
C GLY A 193 -13.96 -0.66 15.91
N HIS A 194 -13.97 -1.76 15.16
CA HIS A 194 -13.66 -3.09 15.70
C HIS A 194 -12.27 -3.54 15.24
N ARG A 195 -11.45 -4.01 16.18
CA ARG A 195 -10.12 -4.54 15.88
C ARG A 195 -9.63 -5.47 17.01
N LYS A 196 -9.13 -6.65 16.65
CA LYS A 196 -8.58 -7.65 17.59
C LYS A 196 -9.57 -8.01 18.71
N GLY A 197 -10.85 -8.20 18.37
CA GLY A 197 -11.90 -8.57 19.32
C GLY A 197 -12.34 -7.44 20.27
N SER A 198 -11.89 -6.22 20.05
CA SER A 198 -12.19 -5.08 20.91
C SER A 198 -12.71 -3.90 20.10
N VAL A 199 -13.49 -3.05 20.74
CA VAL A 199 -13.88 -1.75 20.21
C VAL A 199 -12.80 -0.74 20.56
N PHE A 200 -12.33 0.02 19.59
CA PHE A 200 -11.42 1.14 19.80
C PHE A 200 -12.12 2.46 19.50
N ALA A 201 -11.89 3.45 20.36
CA ALA A 201 -12.54 4.75 20.25
C ALA A 201 -11.84 5.63 19.19
N LEU A 202 -12.62 6.30 18.35
CA LEU A 202 -12.12 7.24 17.33
C LEU A 202 -12.50 8.68 17.65
N LYS A 203 -13.77 8.93 18.00
CA LYS A 203 -14.27 10.28 18.29
C LYS A 203 -13.49 10.96 19.42
N SER A 204 -13.09 10.23 20.45
CA SER A 204 -12.29 10.76 21.54
C SER A 204 -10.91 11.27 21.09
N ALA A 205 -10.28 10.61 20.10
CA ALA A 205 -9.04 11.09 19.51
C ALA A 205 -9.25 12.38 18.70
N VAL A 206 -10.40 12.50 18.00
CA VAL A 206 -10.79 13.73 17.31
C VAL A 206 -11.00 14.86 18.31
N ASP A 207 -11.71 14.62 19.43
CA ASP A 207 -11.95 15.62 20.47
C ASP A 207 -10.64 16.09 21.10
N GLN A 208 -9.74 15.16 21.38
CA GLN A 208 -8.41 15.51 21.89
C GLN A 208 -7.61 16.32 20.88
N ALA A 209 -7.64 15.96 19.60
CA ALA A 209 -6.97 16.70 18.53
C ALA A 209 -7.49 18.14 18.36
N LEU A 210 -8.77 18.38 18.68
CA LEU A 210 -9.43 19.68 18.54
C LEU A 210 -9.57 20.45 19.88
N SER A 211 -9.00 19.95 20.97
CA SER A 211 -9.29 20.42 22.35
C SER A 211 -8.82 21.86 22.64
N ASP A 212 -7.81 22.37 21.96
CA ASP A 212 -7.28 23.73 22.17
C ASP A 212 -8.09 24.82 21.45
N GLY A 213 -9.07 24.46 20.63
CA GLY A 213 -9.93 25.37 19.88
C GLY A 213 -9.23 26.15 18.75
N ALA A 214 -7.92 26.04 18.60
CA ALA A 214 -7.14 26.69 17.55
C ALA A 214 -7.11 25.84 16.29
N THR A 215 -8.28 25.60 15.64
CA THR A 215 -8.41 24.72 14.48
C THR A 215 -9.26 25.34 13.38
N SER A 216 -8.99 24.95 12.13
CA SER A 216 -9.81 25.28 10.96
C SER A 216 -11.11 24.48 10.91
N VAL A 217 -11.22 23.37 11.65
CA VAL A 217 -12.37 22.45 11.66
C VAL A 217 -13.60 23.12 12.26
N LYS A 218 -14.67 23.16 11.48
CA LYS A 218 -15.99 23.72 11.87
C LYS A 218 -17.01 22.65 12.17
N THR A 219 -16.88 21.49 11.53
CA THR A 219 -17.86 20.40 11.59
C THR A 219 -17.18 19.06 11.77
N VAL A 220 -17.72 18.24 12.64
CA VAL A 220 -17.33 16.83 12.84
C VAL A 220 -18.56 15.95 12.57
N LEU A 221 -18.51 15.16 11.50
CA LEU A 221 -19.53 14.15 11.19
C LEU A 221 -19.13 12.82 11.82
N VAL A 222 -20.03 12.20 12.57
CA VAL A 222 -19.75 11.00 13.36
C VAL A 222 -20.65 9.84 12.90
N VAL A 223 -20.04 8.75 12.47
CA VAL A 223 -20.72 7.50 12.11
C VAL A 223 -20.86 6.62 13.36
N LYS A 224 -22.03 6.03 13.58
CA LYS A 224 -22.26 5.03 14.65
C LYS A 224 -21.76 3.67 14.17
N ARG A 225 -20.63 3.21 14.69
CA ARG A 225 -20.03 1.91 14.34
C ARG A 225 -19.68 1.06 15.56
N GLY A 226 -18.96 1.64 16.53
CA GLY A 226 -18.47 0.94 17.72
C GLY A 226 -19.51 0.79 18.82
N GLY A 227 -20.50 1.68 18.85
CA GLY A 227 -21.47 1.78 19.92
C GLY A 227 -20.91 2.41 21.20
N ASN A 228 -19.80 3.14 21.08
CA ASN A 228 -19.17 3.83 22.20
C ASN A 228 -20.01 5.04 22.62
N ASP A 229 -20.04 5.29 23.93
CA ASP A 229 -20.42 6.61 24.43
C ASP A 229 -19.36 7.63 23.99
N VAL A 230 -19.79 8.75 23.45
CA VAL A 230 -18.92 9.82 22.93
C VAL A 230 -19.29 11.16 23.55
N ASP A 231 -18.28 11.95 23.89
CA ASP A 231 -18.47 13.35 24.23
C ASP A 231 -19.00 14.11 23.01
N TRP A 232 -19.83 15.12 23.26
CA TRP A 232 -20.52 15.85 22.22
C TRP A 232 -20.35 17.35 22.35
N VAL A 233 -19.92 18.00 21.27
CA VAL A 233 -19.80 19.45 21.22
C VAL A 233 -20.92 20.00 20.37
N GLU A 234 -21.89 20.66 21.01
CA GLU A 234 -23.05 21.25 20.36
C GLU A 234 -22.65 22.30 19.33
N GLY A 235 -23.27 22.23 18.16
CA GLY A 235 -22.97 23.12 17.02
C GLY A 235 -21.74 22.75 16.19
N ARG A 236 -20.93 21.77 16.63
CA ARG A 236 -19.80 21.23 15.88
C ARG A 236 -20.06 19.79 15.41
N ASP A 237 -20.57 18.94 16.31
CA ASP A 237 -20.71 17.51 16.10
C ASP A 237 -22.09 17.17 15.57
N LEU A 238 -22.14 16.33 14.54
CA LEU A 238 -23.37 15.88 13.88
C LEU A 238 -23.31 14.37 13.66
N TRP A 239 -24.42 13.68 13.91
CA TRP A 239 -24.54 12.27 13.59
C TRP A 239 -24.73 12.07 12.07
N TRP A 240 -23.82 11.34 11.43
CA TRP A 240 -23.87 11.04 10.00
C TRP A 240 -25.24 10.49 9.57
N HIS A 241 -25.78 9.51 10.27
CA HIS A 241 -27.03 8.86 9.89
C HIS A 241 -28.24 9.78 10.02
N ASP A 242 -28.25 10.62 11.03
CA ASP A 242 -29.37 11.56 11.26
C ASP A 242 -29.39 12.66 10.19
N GLU A 243 -28.22 13.16 9.82
CA GLU A 243 -28.06 14.16 8.76
C GLU A 243 -28.26 13.58 7.35
N MET A 244 -27.91 12.31 7.13
CA MET A 244 -28.12 11.61 5.85
C MET A 244 -29.59 11.27 5.58
N ALA A 245 -30.39 11.03 6.63
CA ALA A 245 -31.76 10.54 6.51
C ALA A 245 -32.68 11.47 5.67
N PRO A 246 -32.65 12.81 5.82
CA PRO A 246 -33.47 13.71 5.02
C PRO A 246 -32.91 13.97 3.60
N MET A 247 -31.68 13.54 3.29
CA MET A 247 -31.04 13.86 2.02
C MET A 247 -31.63 13.05 0.86
N VAL A 248 -31.86 13.73 -0.27
CA VAL A 248 -32.31 13.08 -1.50
C VAL A 248 -31.14 12.51 -2.29
N ALA A 249 -31.37 11.41 -3.00
CA ALA A 249 -30.35 10.78 -3.85
C ALA A 249 -30.34 11.39 -5.28
N ASP A 250 -30.40 12.71 -5.35
CA ASP A 250 -30.35 13.48 -6.59
C ASP A 250 -29.24 14.55 -6.48
N HIS A 251 -28.12 14.30 -7.14
CA HIS A 251 -26.96 15.19 -7.15
C HIS A 251 -26.18 14.99 -8.46
N GLU A 252 -25.98 16.06 -9.21
CA GLU A 252 -25.20 16.04 -10.44
C GLU A 252 -23.68 15.96 -10.15
N ALA A 253 -22.98 15.05 -10.82
CA ALA A 253 -21.54 14.97 -10.79
C ALA A 253 -20.91 15.98 -11.76
N ARG A 254 -20.64 17.20 -11.30
CA ARG A 254 -19.99 18.22 -12.13
C ARG A 254 -18.58 17.78 -12.50
N ALA A 255 -18.18 18.05 -13.74
CA ALA A 255 -16.82 17.78 -14.20
C ALA A 255 -15.84 18.83 -13.69
N PHE A 256 -14.62 18.39 -13.39
CA PHE A 256 -13.49 19.22 -12.97
C PHE A 256 -12.30 18.96 -13.90
N GLU A 257 -11.34 19.89 -13.95
CA GLU A 257 -10.09 19.69 -14.68
C GLU A 257 -9.39 18.40 -14.24
N ALA A 258 -8.68 17.74 -15.13
CA ALA A 258 -7.94 16.52 -14.82
C ALA A 258 -6.90 16.71 -13.70
N GLU A 259 -6.36 17.91 -13.57
CA GLU A 259 -5.42 18.29 -12.51
C GLU A 259 -6.12 18.83 -11.23
N ASN A 260 -7.45 18.75 -11.13
CA ASN A 260 -8.13 19.04 -9.86
C ASN A 260 -7.58 18.13 -8.76
N PRO A 261 -7.09 18.68 -7.63
CA PRO A 261 -6.62 17.89 -6.49
C PRO A 261 -7.69 16.92 -6.01
N LEU A 262 -7.29 15.67 -5.79
CA LEU A 262 -8.18 14.60 -5.34
C LEU A 262 -7.99 14.26 -3.88
N PHE A 263 -6.74 14.05 -3.48
CA PHE A 263 -6.42 13.74 -2.09
C PHE A 263 -5.00 14.15 -1.70
N ILE A 264 -4.83 14.32 -0.39
CA ILE A 264 -3.52 14.47 0.28
C ILE A 264 -3.34 13.26 1.19
N LEU A 265 -2.29 12.46 0.96
CA LEU A 265 -1.97 11.34 1.83
C LEU A 265 -0.62 11.53 2.50
N TYR A 266 -0.62 11.51 3.83
CA TYR A 266 0.56 11.77 4.62
C TYR A 266 1.43 10.53 4.81
N THR A 267 2.70 10.66 4.44
CA THR A 267 3.74 9.65 4.68
C THR A 267 4.71 10.12 5.76
N SER A 268 5.38 9.16 6.42
CA SER A 268 6.45 9.47 7.37
C SER A 268 7.64 10.12 6.63
N GLY A 269 8.12 11.24 7.15
CA GLY A 269 9.33 11.89 6.64
C GLY A 269 10.55 11.49 7.46
N THR A 270 11.73 11.49 6.85
CA THR A 270 13.02 11.28 7.54
C THR A 270 13.34 12.39 8.56
N THR A 271 12.74 13.56 8.38
CA THR A 271 12.91 14.74 9.24
C THR A 271 11.88 14.85 10.38
N GLY A 272 11.04 13.85 10.60
CA GLY A 272 10.00 13.84 11.64
C GLY A 272 8.68 14.53 11.24
N LYS A 273 8.68 15.53 10.36
CA LYS A 273 7.43 16.14 9.85
C LYS A 273 6.84 15.27 8.73
N PRO A 274 5.56 14.86 8.81
CA PRO A 274 4.90 14.13 7.74
C PRO A 274 4.93 14.89 6.41
N LYS A 275 4.98 14.15 5.29
CA LYS A 275 4.88 14.70 3.93
C LYS A 275 3.46 14.49 3.41
N GLY A 276 2.73 15.53 3.11
CA GLY A 276 1.43 15.47 2.46
C GLY A 276 1.59 15.26 0.95
N ILE A 277 1.49 14.02 0.50
CA ILE A 277 1.61 13.68 -0.93
C ILE A 277 0.32 14.04 -1.65
N LEU A 278 0.43 14.93 -2.63
CA LEU A 278 -0.71 15.41 -3.41
C LEU A 278 -0.89 14.60 -4.70
N HIS A 279 -2.10 14.09 -4.90
CA HIS A 279 -2.54 13.49 -6.16
C HIS A 279 -3.72 14.23 -6.76
N THR A 280 -3.77 14.28 -8.10
CA THR A 280 -4.84 14.88 -8.91
C THR A 280 -5.70 13.83 -9.60
N SER A 281 -6.79 14.23 -10.23
CA SER A 281 -7.88 13.34 -10.63
C SER A 281 -7.58 12.49 -11.86
N GLY A 282 -7.27 13.11 -13.01
CA GLY A 282 -7.29 12.42 -14.30
C GLY A 282 -6.17 11.40 -14.49
N GLY A 283 -4.91 11.82 -14.28
CA GLY A 283 -3.75 10.95 -14.45
C GLY A 283 -3.74 9.81 -13.43
N TYR A 284 -4.02 10.12 -12.17
CA TYR A 284 -4.11 9.13 -11.11
C TYR A 284 -5.16 8.04 -11.40
N LEU A 285 -6.40 8.45 -11.73
CA LEU A 285 -7.46 7.48 -11.98
C LEU A 285 -7.18 6.63 -13.22
N THR A 286 -6.58 7.22 -14.26
CA THR A 286 -6.17 6.48 -15.48
C THR A 286 -5.24 5.33 -15.13
N GLN A 287 -4.16 5.59 -14.41
CA GLN A 287 -3.17 4.55 -14.10
C GLN A 287 -3.68 3.57 -13.04
N ALA A 288 -4.43 4.03 -12.04
CA ALA A 288 -5.05 3.14 -11.06
C ALA A 288 -6.03 2.15 -11.72
N ALA A 289 -6.88 2.63 -12.64
CA ALA A 289 -7.78 1.78 -13.40
C ALA A 289 -7.02 0.83 -14.34
N PHE A 290 -6.01 1.33 -15.07
CA PHE A 290 -5.19 0.53 -15.97
C PHE A 290 -4.50 -0.62 -15.24
N THR A 291 -3.83 -0.32 -14.12
CA THR A 291 -3.09 -1.33 -13.38
C THR A 291 -4.01 -2.31 -12.66
N HIS A 292 -5.11 -1.83 -12.08
CA HIS A 292 -6.09 -2.72 -11.47
C HIS A 292 -6.69 -3.71 -12.50
N LYS A 293 -6.97 -3.26 -13.71
CA LYS A 293 -7.49 -4.12 -14.77
C LYS A 293 -6.47 -5.15 -15.25
N ASN A 294 -5.25 -4.71 -15.58
CA ASN A 294 -4.28 -5.52 -16.32
C ASN A 294 -3.36 -6.33 -15.41
N VAL A 295 -2.93 -5.79 -14.26
CA VAL A 295 -2.07 -6.51 -13.30
C VAL A 295 -2.85 -7.62 -12.59
N PHE A 296 -4.11 -7.38 -12.28
CA PHE A 296 -4.97 -8.40 -11.65
C PHE A 296 -5.79 -9.21 -12.65
N ASP A 297 -5.60 -8.98 -13.97
CA ASP A 297 -6.34 -9.68 -15.03
C ASP A 297 -7.85 -9.70 -14.75
N LEU A 298 -8.42 -8.52 -14.47
CA LEU A 298 -9.77 -8.38 -13.98
C LEU A 298 -10.84 -8.63 -15.05
N HIS A 299 -11.59 -9.69 -14.92
CA HIS A 299 -12.84 -9.92 -15.65
C HIS A 299 -14.03 -9.42 -14.83
N ALA A 300 -14.34 -8.13 -14.95
CA ALA A 300 -15.30 -7.43 -14.08
C ALA A 300 -16.69 -8.08 -14.00
N GLU A 301 -17.08 -8.90 -15.00
CA GLU A 301 -18.38 -9.61 -15.03
C GLU A 301 -18.43 -10.82 -14.10
N THR A 302 -17.28 -11.42 -13.80
CA THR A 302 -17.22 -12.72 -13.11
C THR A 302 -16.33 -12.72 -11.87
N ASP A 303 -15.38 -11.78 -11.79
CA ASP A 303 -14.43 -11.73 -10.68
C ASP A 303 -15.02 -11.08 -9.43
N VAL A 304 -14.61 -11.62 -8.29
CA VAL A 304 -14.74 -10.98 -6.98
C VAL A 304 -13.34 -10.66 -6.47
N TYR A 305 -13.04 -9.39 -6.35
CA TYR A 305 -11.74 -8.87 -5.95
C TYR A 305 -11.70 -8.60 -4.44
N TRP A 306 -10.62 -8.94 -3.78
CA TRP A 306 -10.39 -8.55 -2.40
C TRP A 306 -8.97 -8.05 -2.16
N CYS A 307 -8.85 -6.77 -1.83
CA CYS A 307 -7.66 -6.16 -1.29
C CYS A 307 -7.80 -5.98 0.22
N THR A 308 -6.83 -6.46 0.99
CA THR A 308 -6.88 -6.42 2.46
C THR A 308 -6.31 -5.15 3.07
N ALA A 309 -5.94 -4.17 2.26
CA ALA A 309 -5.35 -2.92 2.72
C ALA A 309 -6.40 -1.97 3.32
N ASP A 310 -5.98 -1.21 4.34
CA ASP A 310 -6.77 -0.14 4.92
C ASP A 310 -6.74 1.12 4.04
N ILE A 311 -7.85 1.88 4.04
CA ILE A 311 -7.97 3.14 3.30
C ILE A 311 -7.05 4.26 3.81
N GLY A 312 -6.51 4.15 5.00
CA GLY A 312 -5.50 5.07 5.52
C GLY A 312 -4.14 4.98 4.81
N TRP A 313 -3.99 4.06 3.85
CA TRP A 313 -2.79 3.87 3.02
C TRP A 313 -3.11 4.05 1.54
N ILE A 314 -2.08 4.33 0.74
CA ILE A 314 -2.27 4.52 -0.71
C ILE A 314 -2.87 3.27 -1.38
N THR A 315 -2.57 2.07 -0.89
CA THR A 315 -3.15 0.83 -1.42
C THR A 315 -4.66 0.82 -1.26
N GLY A 316 -5.17 1.31 -0.14
CA GLY A 316 -6.62 1.45 0.06
C GLY A 316 -7.24 2.47 -0.89
N HIS A 317 -6.57 3.58 -1.17
CA HIS A 317 -7.05 4.55 -2.16
C HIS A 317 -7.11 3.93 -3.55
N SER A 318 -5.99 3.41 -4.03
CA SER A 318 -5.85 2.98 -5.43
C SER A 318 -6.52 1.62 -5.72
N TYR A 319 -6.51 0.69 -4.76
CA TYR A 319 -6.93 -0.70 -4.98
C TYR A 319 -8.00 -1.22 -4.01
N VAL A 320 -8.61 -0.35 -3.20
CA VAL A 320 -9.89 -0.63 -2.54
C VAL A 320 -10.98 0.33 -3.04
N VAL A 321 -10.66 1.62 -3.27
CA VAL A 321 -11.68 2.59 -3.68
C VAL A 321 -11.62 2.86 -5.18
N TYR A 322 -10.59 3.54 -5.68
CA TYR A 322 -10.63 4.16 -7.01
C TYR A 322 -10.47 3.17 -8.16
N GLY A 323 -9.45 2.33 -8.17
CA GLY A 323 -9.19 1.37 -9.25
C GLY A 323 -10.30 0.34 -9.44
N PRO A 324 -10.71 -0.38 -8.38
CA PRO A 324 -11.79 -1.36 -8.48
C PRO A 324 -13.12 -0.75 -8.93
N LEU A 325 -13.54 0.37 -8.32
CA LEU A 325 -14.81 1.00 -8.66
C LEU A 325 -14.79 1.63 -10.05
N ALA A 326 -13.67 2.22 -10.48
CA ALA A 326 -13.52 2.70 -11.86
C ALA A 326 -13.68 1.57 -12.89
N ASN A 327 -13.26 0.35 -12.57
CA ASN A 327 -13.39 -0.80 -13.46
C ASN A 327 -14.72 -1.56 -13.33
N GLY A 328 -15.63 -1.14 -12.46
CA GLY A 328 -16.91 -1.81 -12.26
C GLY A 328 -16.78 -3.18 -11.58
N ALA A 329 -15.74 -3.38 -10.77
CA ALA A 329 -15.48 -4.63 -10.07
C ALA A 329 -16.48 -4.89 -8.94
N THR A 330 -16.76 -6.15 -8.65
CA THR A 330 -17.32 -6.59 -7.37
C THR A 330 -16.16 -6.83 -6.42
N GLN A 331 -16.22 -6.28 -5.20
CA GLN A 331 -15.12 -6.44 -4.25
C GLN A 331 -15.59 -6.69 -2.83
N VAL A 332 -14.69 -7.25 -2.03
CA VAL A 332 -14.85 -7.42 -0.59
C VAL A 332 -14.05 -6.34 0.14
N ILE A 333 -14.64 -5.75 1.17
CA ILE A 333 -13.94 -4.94 2.17
C ILE A 333 -14.14 -5.57 3.55
N TYR A 334 -13.10 -5.62 4.36
CA TYR A 334 -13.12 -6.26 5.67
C TYR A 334 -12.59 -5.32 6.74
N GLU A 335 -13.42 -5.01 7.74
CA GLU A 335 -13.00 -4.34 8.97
C GLU A 335 -12.54 -5.40 9.96
N GLY A 336 -11.24 -5.59 10.13
CA GLY A 336 -10.69 -6.55 11.07
C GLY A 336 -9.21 -6.87 10.82
N THR A 337 -8.72 -7.89 11.55
CA THR A 337 -7.33 -8.36 11.42
C THR A 337 -7.29 -9.79 10.88
N PRO A 338 -6.12 -10.27 10.34
CA PRO A 338 -6.03 -11.58 9.71
C PRO A 338 -6.38 -12.76 10.63
N ASP A 339 -6.16 -12.60 11.92
CA ASP A 339 -6.22 -13.65 12.94
C ASP A 339 -7.42 -13.54 13.90
N THR A 340 -8.28 -12.54 13.71
CA THR A 340 -9.43 -12.27 14.59
C THR A 340 -10.74 -12.32 13.78
N PRO A 341 -11.82 -12.90 14.29
CA PRO A 341 -11.98 -13.56 15.62
C PRO A 341 -11.22 -14.89 15.74
N HIS A 342 -10.75 -15.45 14.62
CA HIS A 342 -9.93 -16.67 14.56
C HIS A 342 -9.12 -16.73 13.26
N PRO A 343 -8.02 -17.50 13.21
CA PRO A 343 -7.10 -17.50 12.06
C PRO A 343 -7.70 -18.01 10.73
N GLY A 344 -8.89 -18.60 10.76
CA GLY A 344 -9.62 -19.07 9.57
C GLY A 344 -10.45 -18.00 8.88
N ARG A 345 -10.68 -16.83 9.53
CA ARG A 345 -11.67 -15.85 9.08
C ARG A 345 -11.48 -15.38 7.64
N TRP A 346 -10.27 -15.11 7.22
CA TRP A 346 -10.01 -14.65 5.85
C TRP A 346 -10.33 -15.72 4.81
N TRP A 347 -10.03 -16.96 5.10
CA TRP A 347 -10.31 -18.10 4.21
C TRP A 347 -11.81 -18.36 4.07
N GLU A 348 -12.56 -18.21 5.16
CA GLU A 348 -14.02 -18.26 5.14
C GLU A 348 -14.66 -17.13 4.34
N ILE A 349 -14.07 -15.93 4.36
CA ILE A 349 -14.51 -14.80 3.52
C ILE A 349 -14.26 -15.11 2.04
N ILE A 350 -13.10 -15.68 1.69
CA ILE A 350 -12.80 -16.09 0.33
C ILE A 350 -13.82 -17.13 -0.16
N GLU A 351 -14.07 -18.17 0.62
CA GLU A 351 -15.06 -19.20 0.31
C GLU A 351 -16.49 -18.62 0.21
N LYS A 352 -16.88 -17.79 1.18
CA LYS A 352 -18.22 -17.17 1.26
C LYS A 352 -18.59 -16.36 0.03
N TYR A 353 -17.66 -15.54 -0.45
CA TYR A 353 -17.91 -14.64 -1.57
C TYR A 353 -17.35 -15.13 -2.90
N GLY A 354 -16.70 -16.30 -2.91
CA GLY A 354 -16.05 -16.81 -4.11
C GLY A 354 -14.99 -15.88 -4.64
N VAL A 355 -14.13 -15.34 -3.75
CA VAL A 355 -13.08 -14.40 -4.13
C VAL A 355 -12.16 -15.03 -5.18
N THR A 356 -11.97 -14.35 -6.30
CA THR A 356 -11.15 -14.83 -7.42
C THR A 356 -9.78 -14.16 -7.48
N ILE A 357 -9.69 -12.93 -6.96
CA ILE A 357 -8.45 -12.15 -6.94
C ILE A 357 -8.20 -11.71 -5.50
N PHE A 358 -7.06 -12.13 -4.94
CA PHE A 358 -6.70 -11.85 -3.56
C PHE A 358 -5.38 -11.09 -3.47
N TYR A 359 -5.42 -9.85 -2.95
CA TYR A 359 -4.31 -8.92 -2.88
C TYR A 359 -4.01 -8.53 -1.44
N THR A 360 -2.82 -8.91 -0.93
CA THR A 360 -2.47 -8.74 0.48
C THR A 360 -0.99 -8.43 0.69
N ALA A 361 -0.61 -8.14 1.93
CA ALA A 361 0.77 -7.85 2.28
C ALA A 361 1.56 -9.12 2.62
N PRO A 362 2.87 -9.21 2.30
CA PRO A 362 3.75 -10.30 2.72
C PRO A 362 3.74 -10.57 4.22
N THR A 363 3.59 -9.52 5.05
CA THR A 363 3.44 -9.67 6.51
C THR A 363 2.22 -10.53 6.89
N ALA A 364 1.08 -10.38 6.21
CA ALA A 364 -0.09 -11.23 6.45
C ALA A 364 0.20 -12.69 6.05
N ILE A 365 0.87 -12.89 4.91
CA ILE A 365 1.26 -14.22 4.43
C ILE A 365 2.18 -14.89 5.48
N ARG A 366 3.20 -14.19 5.97
CA ARG A 366 4.09 -14.72 7.04
C ARG A 366 3.34 -15.02 8.33
N THR A 367 2.34 -14.25 8.68
CA THR A 367 1.46 -14.55 9.83
C THR A 367 0.75 -15.89 9.63
N PHE A 368 0.18 -16.14 8.46
CA PHE A 368 -0.47 -17.41 8.15
C PHE A 368 0.51 -18.58 8.03
N MET A 369 1.72 -18.36 7.51
CA MET A 369 2.80 -19.36 7.54
C MET A 369 3.12 -19.81 8.97
N LYS A 370 3.16 -18.87 9.92
CA LYS A 370 3.40 -19.14 11.35
C LYS A 370 2.24 -19.94 11.97
N LEU A 371 1.01 -19.64 11.58
CA LEU A 371 -0.20 -20.31 12.10
C LEU A 371 -0.42 -21.71 11.53
N GLY A 372 0.17 -22.04 10.38
CA GLY A 372 0.16 -23.36 9.78
C GLY A 372 -0.72 -23.48 8.54
N ARG A 373 -0.36 -24.45 7.68
CA ARG A 373 -1.04 -24.68 6.40
C ARG A 373 -2.40 -25.36 6.53
N GLU A 374 -2.68 -25.96 7.67
CA GLU A 374 -3.92 -26.71 7.92
C GLU A 374 -5.14 -25.78 8.06
N ILE A 375 -4.92 -24.51 8.35
CA ILE A 375 -6.01 -23.52 8.55
C ILE A 375 -6.64 -23.16 7.20
N PRO A 376 -5.91 -22.66 6.20
CA PRO A 376 -6.51 -22.36 4.90
C PRO A 376 -7.08 -23.60 4.19
N GLN A 377 -6.50 -24.77 4.43
CA GLN A 377 -6.97 -26.03 3.83
C GLN A 377 -8.36 -26.51 4.31
N LYS A 378 -8.94 -25.87 5.34
CA LYS A 378 -10.30 -26.15 5.81
C LYS A 378 -11.39 -25.49 4.97
N CYS A 379 -11.02 -24.52 4.14
CA CYS A 379 -11.94 -23.76 3.29
C CYS A 379 -11.70 -24.09 1.81
N ASP A 380 -12.71 -23.91 0.99
CA ASP A 380 -12.58 -24.02 -0.46
C ASP A 380 -12.01 -22.74 -1.04
N LEU A 381 -10.75 -22.79 -1.47
CA LEU A 381 -10.04 -21.68 -2.10
C LEU A 381 -9.93 -21.84 -3.63
N SER A 382 -10.65 -22.78 -4.22
CA SER A 382 -10.56 -23.10 -5.66
C SER A 382 -11.05 -21.97 -6.58
N SER A 383 -11.77 -21.00 -6.03
CA SER A 383 -12.17 -19.79 -6.75
C SER A 383 -11.00 -18.87 -7.08
N LEU A 384 -9.89 -18.93 -6.34
CA LEU A 384 -8.75 -18.03 -6.50
C LEU A 384 -8.05 -18.22 -7.85
N ARG A 385 -8.02 -17.17 -8.65
CA ARG A 385 -7.49 -17.13 -10.01
C ARG A 385 -6.20 -16.30 -10.12
N VAL A 386 -6.08 -15.22 -9.32
CA VAL A 386 -4.89 -14.38 -9.23
C VAL A 386 -4.60 -14.07 -7.77
N LEU A 387 -3.34 -14.15 -7.38
CA LEU A 387 -2.83 -13.72 -6.08
C LEU A 387 -1.92 -12.51 -6.26
N GLY A 388 -1.97 -11.57 -5.33
CA GLY A 388 -1.11 -10.39 -5.38
C GLY A 388 -0.46 -10.08 -4.04
N THR A 389 0.71 -9.41 -4.08
CA THR A 389 1.43 -8.92 -2.89
C THR A 389 1.80 -7.45 -3.01
N VAL A 390 1.79 -6.74 -1.87
CA VAL A 390 1.98 -5.29 -1.80
C VAL A 390 2.59 -4.83 -0.49
N GLY A 391 3.27 -3.67 -0.56
CA GLY A 391 3.66 -2.87 0.60
C GLY A 391 5.07 -3.11 1.10
N GLU A 392 5.64 -4.26 0.83
CA GLU A 392 7.02 -4.63 1.11
C GLU A 392 7.46 -5.73 0.13
N PRO A 393 8.76 -5.89 -0.17
CA PRO A 393 9.23 -7.04 -0.93
C PRO A 393 8.89 -8.36 -0.24
N ILE A 394 8.47 -9.33 -1.02
CA ILE A 394 8.19 -10.68 -0.50
C ILE A 394 9.44 -11.56 -0.65
N ASN A 395 9.83 -12.27 0.39
CA ASN A 395 10.93 -13.23 0.28
C ASN A 395 10.48 -14.49 -0.48
N PRO A 396 11.42 -15.21 -1.14
CA PRO A 396 11.09 -16.38 -1.95
C PRO A 396 10.33 -17.47 -1.18
N GLU A 397 10.62 -17.69 0.09
CA GLU A 397 9.96 -18.71 0.92
C GLU A 397 8.48 -18.38 1.17
N ALA A 398 8.15 -17.11 1.47
CA ALA A 398 6.77 -16.68 1.65
C ALA A 398 6.01 -16.70 0.31
N TRP A 399 6.68 -16.33 -0.79
CA TRP A 399 6.12 -16.40 -2.13
C TRP A 399 5.78 -17.85 -2.53
N MET A 400 6.70 -18.80 -2.27
CA MET A 400 6.44 -20.23 -2.54
C MET A 400 5.32 -20.78 -1.68
N TRP A 401 5.29 -20.45 -0.38
CA TRP A 401 4.20 -20.85 0.50
C TRP A 401 2.85 -20.33 -0.01
N TYR A 402 2.80 -19.06 -0.42
CA TYR A 402 1.60 -18.43 -0.95
C TYR A 402 1.12 -19.13 -2.22
N ARG A 403 2.05 -19.47 -3.13
CA ARG A 403 1.77 -20.23 -4.33
C ARG A 403 1.26 -21.65 -4.03
N GLU A 404 1.95 -22.37 -3.15
CA GLU A 404 1.67 -23.78 -2.88
C GLU A 404 0.40 -23.98 -2.06
N VAL A 405 0.23 -23.20 -0.99
CA VAL A 405 -0.82 -23.41 0.01
C VAL A 405 -2.12 -22.72 -0.37
N ILE A 406 -2.01 -21.49 -0.88
CA ILE A 406 -3.19 -20.68 -1.22
C ILE A 406 -3.51 -20.78 -2.72
N GLY A 407 -2.51 -20.75 -3.56
CA GLY A 407 -2.67 -20.79 -5.03
C GLY A 407 -2.63 -22.19 -5.65
N ALA A 408 -2.67 -23.26 -4.86
CA ALA A 408 -2.68 -24.66 -5.32
C ALA A 408 -1.59 -24.99 -6.38
N ASN A 409 -0.46 -24.28 -6.37
CA ASN A 409 0.66 -24.34 -7.34
C ASN A 409 0.34 -23.87 -8.77
N THR A 410 -0.89 -23.46 -9.05
CA THR A 410 -1.34 -23.09 -10.41
C THR A 410 -1.62 -21.61 -10.56
N THR A 411 -2.11 -20.97 -9.50
CA THR A 411 -2.50 -19.54 -9.50
C THR A 411 -1.27 -18.63 -9.64
N PRO A 412 -1.24 -17.73 -10.63
CA PRO A 412 -0.16 -16.76 -10.77
C PRO A 412 -0.13 -15.79 -9.58
N ILE A 413 1.10 -15.35 -9.23
CA ILE A 413 1.31 -14.33 -8.22
C ILE A 413 1.85 -13.08 -8.90
N VAL A 414 1.20 -11.95 -8.67
CA VAL A 414 1.68 -10.62 -9.06
C VAL A 414 2.25 -9.93 -7.82
N ASP A 415 3.57 -9.84 -7.74
CA ASP A 415 4.22 -8.98 -6.76
C ASP A 415 4.28 -7.57 -7.31
N THR A 416 3.94 -6.56 -6.50
CA THR A 416 3.78 -5.20 -6.99
C THR A 416 4.71 -4.25 -6.25
N TRP A 417 5.54 -3.52 -6.99
CA TRP A 417 6.30 -2.41 -6.42
C TRP A 417 5.70 -1.08 -6.86
N TRP A 418 5.44 -0.25 -5.88
CA TRP A 418 4.98 1.13 -6.03
C TRP A 418 4.96 1.83 -4.66
N GLN A 419 4.66 3.12 -4.66
CA GLN A 419 4.76 3.98 -3.49
C GLN A 419 3.53 4.89 -3.40
N THR A 420 3.33 5.55 -2.26
CA THR A 420 2.35 6.64 -2.14
C THR A 420 2.61 7.71 -3.20
N GLU A 421 3.87 8.03 -3.41
CA GLU A 421 4.37 9.01 -4.37
C GLU A 421 4.08 8.60 -5.82
N THR A 422 4.09 7.32 -6.14
CA THR A 422 3.79 6.88 -7.52
C THR A 422 2.30 6.77 -7.80
N GLY A 423 1.47 6.70 -6.77
CA GLY A 423 0.00 6.67 -6.85
C GLY A 423 -0.60 5.34 -7.31
N ALA A 424 0.09 4.59 -8.15
CA ALA A 424 -0.32 3.29 -8.66
C ALA A 424 0.89 2.38 -8.91
N ILE A 425 0.64 1.09 -9.25
CA ILE A 425 1.67 0.09 -9.54
C ILE A 425 2.56 0.55 -10.69
N MET A 426 3.87 0.37 -10.50
CA MET A 426 4.92 0.73 -11.44
C MET A 426 5.65 -0.48 -12.00
N ILE A 427 5.90 -1.48 -11.16
CA ILE A 427 6.62 -2.72 -11.51
C ILE A 427 5.78 -3.89 -11.03
N SER A 428 5.48 -4.82 -11.92
CA SER A 428 4.75 -6.06 -11.61
C SER A 428 4.72 -7.00 -12.82
N ALA A 429 4.26 -8.22 -12.61
CA ALA A 429 3.91 -9.13 -13.70
C ALA A 429 2.57 -8.74 -14.33
N LEU A 430 2.41 -9.00 -15.62
CA LEU A 430 1.12 -9.22 -16.26
C LEU A 430 0.88 -10.74 -16.31
N PRO A 431 -0.16 -11.27 -15.64
CA PRO A 431 -0.28 -12.71 -15.40
C PRO A 431 -0.30 -13.61 -16.63
N GLY A 432 -0.80 -13.08 -17.76
CA GLY A 432 -0.82 -13.80 -19.04
C GLY A 432 0.48 -13.69 -19.85
N VAL A 433 1.42 -12.83 -19.45
CA VAL A 433 2.61 -12.48 -20.26
C VAL A 433 3.91 -12.84 -19.54
N THR A 434 4.02 -12.45 -18.26
CA THR A 434 5.29 -12.46 -17.52
C THR A 434 5.52 -13.81 -16.84
N ALA A 435 6.68 -14.42 -17.06
CA ALA A 435 7.12 -15.57 -16.27
C ALA A 435 7.69 -15.06 -14.93
N THR A 436 6.99 -15.36 -13.84
CA THR A 436 7.30 -14.82 -12.51
C THR A 436 8.44 -15.56 -11.81
N LYS A 437 9.23 -14.83 -11.01
CA LYS A 437 10.32 -15.34 -10.17
C LYS A 437 10.00 -15.03 -8.70
N PRO A 438 10.13 -16.00 -7.78
CA PRO A 438 9.86 -15.78 -6.35
C PRO A 438 10.72 -14.64 -5.77
N GLY A 439 10.10 -13.59 -5.25
CA GLY A 439 10.78 -12.45 -4.63
C GLY A 439 11.17 -11.31 -5.56
N SER A 440 11.02 -11.46 -6.88
CA SER A 440 11.18 -10.36 -7.83
C SER A 440 9.89 -9.56 -7.99
N ALA A 441 9.98 -8.25 -8.12
CA ALA A 441 8.87 -7.40 -8.57
C ALA A 441 8.61 -7.53 -10.08
N GLN A 442 9.40 -8.27 -10.79
CA GLN A 442 9.36 -8.57 -12.21
C GLN A 442 9.75 -7.38 -13.08
N VAL A 443 8.88 -6.92 -13.98
CA VAL A 443 9.22 -5.91 -14.99
C VAL A 443 8.39 -4.63 -14.81
N PRO A 444 8.87 -3.47 -15.25
CA PRO A 444 8.03 -2.28 -15.34
C PRO A 444 6.77 -2.57 -16.15
N ILE A 445 5.63 -2.07 -15.69
CA ILE A 445 4.38 -2.20 -16.47
C ILE A 445 4.47 -1.42 -17.79
N PRO A 446 3.64 -1.74 -18.80
CA PRO A 446 3.62 -0.99 -20.05
C PRO A 446 3.49 0.53 -19.83
N GLY A 447 4.35 1.31 -20.48
CA GLY A 447 4.37 2.77 -20.37
C GLY A 447 5.15 3.35 -19.18
N ILE A 448 5.81 2.51 -18.39
CA ILE A 448 6.70 2.90 -17.29
C ILE A 448 8.14 2.55 -17.65
N SER A 449 9.04 3.49 -17.38
CA SER A 449 10.48 3.34 -17.63
C SER A 449 11.25 3.49 -16.33
N VAL A 450 12.05 2.48 -15.99
CA VAL A 450 12.92 2.50 -14.82
C VAL A 450 14.38 2.28 -15.19
N ALA A 451 15.28 2.72 -14.34
CA ALA A 451 16.71 2.42 -14.41
C ALA A 451 17.25 2.10 -13.03
N VAL A 452 18.35 1.34 -12.98
CA VAL A 452 19.14 1.15 -11.77
C VAL A 452 20.47 1.86 -11.99
N LEU A 453 20.75 2.86 -11.18
CA LEU A 453 21.87 3.77 -11.33
C LEU A 453 22.80 3.72 -10.12
N THR A 454 24.08 4.05 -10.35
CA THR A 454 25.01 4.41 -9.29
C THR A 454 24.70 5.81 -8.74
N GLU A 455 25.30 6.21 -7.63
CA GLU A 455 25.11 7.56 -7.05
C GLU A 455 25.57 8.69 -7.99
N ASP A 456 26.50 8.42 -8.90
CA ASP A 456 26.96 9.36 -9.92
C ASP A 456 26.15 9.28 -11.25
N GLY A 457 25.00 8.58 -11.25
CA GLY A 457 24.05 8.53 -12.35
C GLY A 457 24.41 7.61 -13.51
N GLN A 458 25.37 6.68 -13.32
CA GLN A 458 25.73 5.71 -14.35
C GLN A 458 24.88 4.44 -14.21
N HIS A 459 24.49 3.83 -15.33
CA HIS A 459 23.80 2.54 -15.31
C HIS A 459 24.68 1.45 -14.69
N VAL A 460 24.12 0.67 -13.78
CA VAL A 460 24.78 -0.53 -13.25
C VAL A 460 24.67 -1.67 -14.25
N GLY A 461 25.65 -2.59 -14.21
CA GLY A 461 25.58 -3.81 -15.03
C GLY A 461 24.52 -4.78 -14.52
N SER A 462 24.22 -5.81 -15.33
CA SER A 462 23.33 -6.91 -14.90
C SER A 462 23.82 -7.52 -13.60
N ASP A 463 22.89 -7.85 -12.71
CA ASP A 463 23.12 -8.42 -11.39
C ASP A 463 23.89 -7.51 -10.41
N ALA A 464 24.21 -6.28 -10.77
CA ALA A 464 24.77 -5.31 -9.85
C ALA A 464 23.68 -4.45 -9.21
N GLY A 465 23.71 -4.26 -7.89
CA GLY A 465 22.78 -3.43 -7.17
C GLY A 465 23.10 -1.94 -7.30
N GLY A 466 22.07 -1.13 -7.30
CA GLY A 466 22.14 0.34 -7.38
C GLY A 466 20.86 0.99 -6.85
N LEU A 467 20.63 2.23 -7.27
CA LEU A 467 19.51 3.05 -6.88
C LEU A 467 18.40 2.96 -7.94
N LEU A 468 17.19 2.65 -7.50
CA LEU A 468 16.03 2.59 -8.41
C LEU A 468 15.56 3.98 -8.76
N VAL A 469 15.45 4.25 -10.05
CA VAL A 469 15.05 5.53 -10.61
C VAL A 469 13.95 5.33 -11.65
N ILE A 470 12.92 6.18 -11.63
CA ILE A 470 11.93 6.25 -12.70
C ILE A 470 12.37 7.37 -13.63
N THR A 471 12.58 7.03 -14.90
CA THR A 471 13.29 7.91 -15.85
C THR A 471 12.38 8.89 -16.57
N GLU A 472 11.08 8.66 -16.57
CA GLU A 472 10.09 9.50 -17.26
C GLU A 472 8.85 9.73 -16.37
N PRO A 473 8.15 10.87 -16.49
CA PRO A 473 6.92 11.11 -15.76
C PRO A 473 5.81 10.12 -16.17
N TRP A 474 4.95 9.78 -15.22
CA TRP A 474 3.86 8.82 -15.39
C TRP A 474 2.52 9.44 -14.95
N PRO A 475 1.36 8.93 -15.40
CA PRO A 475 0.08 9.60 -15.18
C PRO A 475 -0.29 9.80 -13.70
N SER A 476 -0.07 8.79 -12.85
CA SER A 476 -0.36 8.84 -11.40
C SER A 476 0.78 9.40 -10.56
N MET A 477 1.76 10.07 -11.16
CA MET A 477 2.85 10.73 -10.45
C MET A 477 2.30 11.75 -9.45
N LEU A 478 2.89 11.81 -8.26
CA LEU A 478 2.59 12.87 -7.29
C LEU A 478 2.74 14.26 -7.93
N ARG A 479 1.90 15.20 -7.53
CA ARG A 479 2.00 16.59 -8.02
C ARG A 479 2.82 17.50 -7.11
N GLY A 480 3.27 16.99 -5.99
CA GLY A 480 4.11 17.70 -5.03
C GLY A 480 3.91 17.21 -3.60
N ILE A 481 4.59 17.88 -2.68
CA ILE A 481 4.30 17.83 -1.25
C ILE A 481 3.43 19.04 -0.94
N TRP A 482 2.31 18.84 -0.28
CA TRP A 482 1.35 19.88 0.05
C TRP A 482 2.02 21.04 0.79
N GLY A 483 1.93 22.25 0.19
CA GLY A 483 2.51 23.47 0.76
C GLY A 483 4.05 23.54 0.80
N ASP A 484 4.79 22.60 0.17
CA ASP A 484 6.25 22.51 0.31
C ASP A 484 6.94 22.04 -0.99
N GLU A 485 6.99 22.94 -1.98
CA GLU A 485 7.61 22.66 -3.29
C GLU A 485 9.13 22.43 -3.19
N GLU A 486 9.81 23.10 -2.25
CA GLU A 486 11.25 22.97 -2.09
C GLU A 486 11.59 21.57 -1.60
N ARG A 487 10.89 21.10 -0.57
CA ARG A 487 11.04 19.75 -0.05
C ARG A 487 10.70 18.68 -1.10
N PHE A 488 9.72 18.93 -1.98
CA PHE A 488 9.41 18.05 -3.10
C PHE A 488 10.60 17.88 -4.05
N LYS A 489 11.23 18.98 -4.45
CA LYS A 489 12.42 18.98 -5.32
C LYS A 489 13.60 18.31 -4.64
N GLU A 490 13.87 18.67 -3.39
CA GLU A 490 14.99 18.13 -2.63
C GLU A 490 14.86 16.63 -2.40
N THR A 491 13.66 16.16 -2.03
CA THR A 491 13.46 14.74 -1.65
C THR A 491 13.58 13.78 -2.84
N TYR A 492 13.02 14.15 -4.00
CA TYR A 492 12.81 13.20 -5.07
C TYR A 492 13.61 13.48 -6.34
N TRP A 493 14.12 14.71 -6.51
CA TRP A 493 14.67 15.16 -7.79
C TRP A 493 16.10 15.71 -7.70
N SER A 494 16.61 15.99 -6.51
CA SER A 494 17.93 16.60 -6.31
C SER A 494 19.09 15.70 -6.77
N MET A 495 18.94 14.38 -6.67
CA MET A 495 20.03 13.43 -6.96
C MET A 495 20.23 13.20 -8.46
N PHE A 496 19.13 13.05 -9.22
CA PHE A 496 19.17 12.64 -10.64
C PHE A 496 18.48 13.62 -11.59
N GLY A 497 18.34 14.88 -11.19
CA GLY A 497 17.76 15.94 -12.03
C GLY A 497 16.30 15.69 -12.35
N ASN A 498 15.98 15.43 -13.64
CA ASN A 498 14.59 15.23 -14.06
C ASN A 498 14.11 13.75 -13.94
N GLN A 499 14.84 12.91 -13.24
CA GLN A 499 14.49 11.52 -12.99
C GLN A 499 14.09 11.34 -11.52
N TYR A 500 13.00 10.62 -11.29
CA TYR A 500 12.47 10.41 -9.95
C TYR A 500 13.30 9.38 -9.18
N PHE A 501 13.83 9.77 -8.04
CA PHE A 501 14.53 8.87 -7.12
C PHE A 501 13.55 8.21 -6.15
N ALA A 502 13.38 6.91 -6.27
CA ALA A 502 12.44 6.13 -5.46
C ALA A 502 12.85 5.99 -3.98
N GLY A 503 14.13 6.19 -3.66
CA GLY A 503 14.69 5.92 -2.33
C GLY A 503 14.82 4.43 -2.02
N ASP A 504 14.70 3.57 -3.03
CA ASP A 504 14.86 2.12 -2.95
C ASP A 504 16.11 1.67 -3.70
N GLY A 505 16.78 0.66 -3.16
CA GLY A 505 17.82 -0.08 -3.85
C GLY A 505 17.21 -1.18 -4.71
N ALA A 506 17.81 -1.45 -5.88
CA ALA A 506 17.39 -2.52 -6.76
C ALA A 506 18.55 -3.07 -7.58
N HIS A 507 18.37 -4.24 -8.18
CA HIS A 507 19.20 -4.71 -9.30
C HIS A 507 18.29 -5.23 -10.42
N LEU A 508 18.84 -5.26 -11.63
CA LEU A 508 18.25 -5.93 -12.78
C LEU A 508 19.00 -7.24 -13.00
N ASP A 509 18.27 -8.35 -13.07
CA ASP A 509 18.89 -9.60 -13.44
C ASP A 509 19.14 -9.71 -14.96
N LYS A 510 19.74 -10.82 -15.40
CA LYS A 510 20.06 -11.06 -16.81
C LYS A 510 18.85 -11.08 -17.75
N ASP A 511 17.65 -11.33 -17.20
CA ASP A 511 16.39 -11.36 -17.95
C ASP A 511 15.69 -9.99 -17.94
N GLY A 512 16.21 -9.02 -17.17
CA GLY A 512 15.67 -7.68 -17.01
C GLY A 512 14.63 -7.53 -15.91
N ASP A 513 14.45 -8.57 -15.08
CA ASP A 513 13.55 -8.51 -13.95
C ASP A 513 14.15 -7.67 -12.82
N VAL A 514 13.31 -6.85 -12.17
CA VAL A 514 13.69 -5.94 -11.09
C VAL A 514 13.59 -6.66 -9.74
N TRP A 515 14.68 -6.61 -9.00
CA TRP A 515 14.76 -7.13 -7.65
C TRP A 515 14.97 -5.98 -6.67
N LEU A 516 14.09 -5.87 -5.70
CA LEU A 516 14.16 -4.83 -4.67
C LEU A 516 15.13 -5.26 -3.57
N LEU A 517 16.09 -4.39 -3.27
CA LEU A 517 17.09 -4.58 -2.20
C LEU A 517 16.69 -3.86 -0.90
N GLY A 518 15.50 -3.26 -0.88
CA GLY A 518 14.97 -2.50 0.26
C GLY A 518 15.27 -1.01 0.18
N ARG A 519 14.94 -0.28 1.25
CA ARG A 519 15.21 1.16 1.34
C ARG A 519 16.69 1.43 1.37
N VAL A 520 17.13 2.47 0.66
CA VAL A 520 18.54 2.89 0.66
C VAL A 520 19.03 3.22 2.08
N ASP A 521 18.15 3.75 2.92
CA ASP A 521 18.43 4.04 4.34
C ASP A 521 18.66 2.79 5.20
N ASP A 522 18.22 1.61 4.73
CA ASP A 522 18.35 0.31 5.39
C ASP A 522 19.52 -0.53 4.83
N VAL A 523 20.21 -0.06 3.80
CA VAL A 523 21.43 -0.72 3.29
C VAL A 523 22.56 -0.56 4.31
N MET A 524 23.19 -1.67 4.65
CA MET A 524 24.31 -1.71 5.60
C MET A 524 25.64 -1.57 4.89
N ASN A 525 26.58 -0.88 5.53
CA ASN A 525 27.98 -0.79 5.05
C ASN A 525 28.89 -1.59 5.97
N ILE A 526 29.21 -2.82 5.55
CA ILE A 526 30.02 -3.76 6.31
C ILE A 526 31.40 -3.88 5.64
N SER A 527 32.44 -3.37 6.27
CA SER A 527 33.82 -3.43 5.74
C SER A 527 33.95 -2.88 4.31
N GLY A 528 33.15 -1.84 3.95
CA GLY A 528 33.15 -1.23 2.62
C GLY A 528 32.22 -1.90 1.61
N HIS A 529 31.55 -2.98 1.98
CA HIS A 529 30.51 -3.63 1.17
C HIS A 529 29.13 -3.13 1.56
N ARG A 530 28.28 -2.87 0.57
CA ARG A 530 26.89 -2.43 0.77
C ARG A 530 25.96 -3.63 0.69
N LEU A 531 25.51 -4.11 1.85
CA LEU A 531 24.67 -5.30 1.99
C LEU A 531 23.20 -4.94 2.21
N SER A 532 22.33 -5.64 1.49
CA SER A 532 20.90 -5.55 1.71
C SER A 532 20.48 -6.26 2.99
N THR A 533 19.71 -5.58 3.85
CA THR A 533 19.04 -6.21 4.99
C THR A 533 18.10 -7.31 4.55
N MET A 534 17.41 -7.11 3.42
CA MET A 534 16.41 -8.02 2.85
C MET A 534 16.99 -9.38 2.47
N GLU A 535 18.17 -9.41 1.88
CA GLU A 535 18.82 -10.67 1.48
C GLU A 535 19.19 -11.52 2.70
N ILE A 536 19.69 -10.87 3.77
CA ILE A 536 20.02 -11.57 5.02
C ILE A 536 18.75 -12.03 5.74
N GLU A 537 17.71 -11.23 5.75
CA GLU A 537 16.39 -11.62 6.27
C GLU A 537 15.83 -12.83 5.51
N SER A 538 15.93 -12.84 4.18
CA SER A 538 15.52 -13.98 3.34
C SER A 538 16.30 -15.24 3.67
N ALA A 539 17.62 -15.14 3.82
CA ALA A 539 18.46 -16.28 4.24
C ALA A 539 18.07 -16.79 5.64
N LEU A 540 17.79 -15.91 6.59
CA LEU A 540 17.33 -16.30 7.92
C LEU A 540 15.97 -17.00 7.87
N VAL A 541 15.02 -16.51 7.08
CA VAL A 541 13.67 -17.09 6.97
C VAL A 541 13.69 -18.42 6.22
N SER A 542 14.65 -18.67 5.34
CA SER A 542 14.81 -19.98 4.70
C SER A 542 15.24 -21.09 5.68
N HIS A 543 15.74 -20.75 6.87
CA HIS A 543 16.06 -21.73 7.89
C HIS A 543 14.79 -22.36 8.48
N PRO A 544 14.74 -23.71 8.65
CA PRO A 544 13.53 -24.42 9.10
C PRO A 544 12.91 -23.93 10.41
N MET A 545 13.74 -23.35 11.33
CA MET A 545 13.26 -22.88 12.62
C MET A 545 12.74 -21.43 12.61
N THR A 546 13.07 -20.63 11.62
CA THR A 546 12.73 -19.21 11.57
C THR A 546 11.32 -19.00 11.00
N ALA A 547 10.51 -18.22 11.72
CA ALA A 547 9.20 -17.78 11.25
C ALA A 547 9.28 -16.40 10.58
N GLU A 548 10.04 -15.49 11.19
CA GLU A 548 10.21 -14.11 10.69
C GLU A 548 11.57 -13.58 11.17
N ALA A 549 12.16 -12.67 10.40
CA ALA A 549 13.41 -12.02 10.74
C ALA A 549 13.39 -10.55 10.36
N ALA A 550 14.10 -9.74 11.12
CA ALA A 550 14.44 -8.37 10.78
C ALA A 550 15.94 -8.15 11.00
N VAL A 551 16.58 -7.45 10.08
CA VAL A 551 18.02 -7.19 10.12
C VAL A 551 18.28 -5.69 10.10
N VAL A 552 19.25 -5.26 10.88
CA VAL A 552 19.74 -3.87 10.92
C VAL A 552 21.26 -3.83 10.96
N GLY A 553 21.83 -2.77 10.43
CA GLY A 553 23.23 -2.43 10.66
C GLY A 553 23.37 -1.65 11.97
N ALA A 554 24.15 -2.16 12.90
CA ALA A 554 24.52 -1.43 14.11
C ALA A 554 25.99 -0.97 14.02
N SER A 555 26.34 0.14 14.62
CA SER A 555 27.69 0.70 14.63
C SER A 555 28.71 -0.30 15.16
N ASP A 556 29.86 -0.38 14.50
CA ASP A 556 30.95 -1.29 14.83
C ASP A 556 32.32 -0.64 14.52
N ASP A 557 33.20 -0.63 15.51
CA ASP A 557 34.51 0.05 15.41
C ASP A 557 35.44 -0.59 14.37
N THR A 558 35.22 -1.86 14.02
CA THR A 558 36.12 -2.63 13.14
C THR A 558 35.61 -2.63 11.70
N THR A 559 34.29 -2.82 11.52
CA THR A 559 33.66 -3.01 10.20
C THR A 559 32.82 -1.82 9.73
N GLY A 560 32.77 -0.73 10.50
CA GLY A 560 31.90 0.42 10.31
C GLY A 560 30.49 0.12 10.81
N GLN A 561 29.88 -0.93 10.28
CA GLN A 561 28.63 -1.51 10.80
C GLN A 561 28.79 -3.03 10.94
N ALA A 562 28.00 -3.62 11.84
CA ALA A 562 27.85 -5.06 11.99
C ALA A 562 26.39 -5.47 11.76
N VAL A 563 26.19 -6.64 11.19
CA VAL A 563 24.86 -7.23 11.00
C VAL A 563 24.28 -7.65 12.35
N VAL A 564 23.12 -7.12 12.70
CA VAL A 564 22.34 -7.52 13.87
C VAL A 564 20.98 -8.03 13.41
N ALA A 565 20.63 -9.25 13.80
CA ALA A 565 19.40 -9.91 13.42
C ALA A 565 18.47 -10.08 14.62
N PHE A 566 17.17 -9.86 14.41
CA PHE A 566 16.08 -10.15 15.34
C PHE A 566 15.21 -11.23 14.70
N VAL A 567 15.00 -12.35 15.38
CA VAL A 567 14.38 -13.54 14.79
C VAL A 567 13.23 -14.05 15.65
N ILE A 568 12.10 -14.33 15.02
CA ILE A 568 10.98 -15.05 15.62
C ILE A 568 11.06 -16.51 15.20
N LEU A 569 11.03 -17.42 16.15
CA LEU A 569 11.03 -18.86 15.88
C LEU A 569 9.61 -19.37 15.58
N LYS A 570 9.51 -20.40 14.74
CA LYS A 570 8.25 -21.16 14.59
C LYS A 570 7.91 -21.83 15.92
N SER A 571 6.63 -21.87 16.28
CA SER A 571 6.14 -22.32 17.59
C SER A 571 6.68 -23.69 18.00
N ARG A 572 6.88 -24.61 17.04
CA ARG A 572 7.40 -25.97 17.29
C ARG A 572 8.87 -26.00 17.74
N PHE A 573 9.60 -24.90 17.56
CA PHE A 573 11.01 -24.77 17.95
C PHE A 573 11.21 -23.85 19.16
N ALA A 574 10.19 -23.10 19.56
CA ALA A 574 10.26 -22.22 20.71
C ALA A 574 10.54 -23.03 21.99
N GLY A 575 11.61 -22.69 22.70
CA GLY A 575 12.04 -23.38 23.93
C GLY A 575 12.63 -24.78 23.76
N THR A 576 12.86 -25.25 22.52
CA THR A 576 13.48 -26.56 22.26
C THR A 576 15.00 -26.51 22.25
N LEU A 577 15.56 -25.33 21.98
CA LEU A 577 16.99 -25.04 21.97
C LEU A 577 17.24 -23.80 22.84
N SER A 578 18.49 -23.67 23.34
CA SER A 578 18.93 -22.44 23.98
C SER A 578 19.12 -21.33 22.93
N ASP A 579 19.04 -20.07 23.34
CA ASP A 579 19.28 -18.93 22.43
C ASP A 579 20.70 -18.95 21.83
N ASP A 580 21.69 -19.46 22.55
CA ASP A 580 23.05 -19.65 22.03
C ASP A 580 23.12 -20.67 20.90
N GLU A 581 22.41 -21.80 21.04
CA GLU A 581 22.31 -22.83 20.00
C GLU A 581 21.60 -22.32 18.75
N VAL A 582 20.47 -21.58 18.94
CA VAL A 582 19.73 -20.93 17.86
C VAL A 582 20.62 -19.93 17.15
N THR A 583 21.26 -19.04 17.91
CA THR A 583 22.19 -18.03 17.39
C THR A 583 23.29 -18.64 16.56
N THR A 584 23.94 -19.70 17.08
CA THR A 584 25.02 -20.37 16.38
C THR A 584 24.55 -20.96 15.06
N GLN A 585 23.43 -21.70 15.05
CA GLN A 585 22.89 -22.31 13.85
C GLN A 585 22.51 -21.28 12.79
N LEU A 586 21.81 -20.22 13.17
CA LEU A 586 21.36 -19.18 12.24
C LEU A 586 22.55 -18.37 11.66
N ARG A 587 23.56 -18.08 12.47
CA ARG A 587 24.78 -17.42 12.01
C ARG A 587 25.54 -18.26 10.98
N GLU A 588 25.72 -19.54 11.24
CA GLU A 588 26.36 -20.45 10.29
C GLU A 588 25.51 -20.63 9.03
N TRP A 589 24.21 -20.70 9.16
CA TRP A 589 23.30 -20.79 8.02
C TRP A 589 23.43 -19.58 7.08
N VAL A 590 23.39 -18.36 7.60
CA VAL A 590 23.59 -17.14 6.79
C VAL A 590 24.96 -17.16 6.12
N ALA A 591 26.01 -17.55 6.84
CA ALA A 591 27.35 -17.65 6.27
C ALA A 591 27.44 -18.69 5.13
N GLN A 592 26.67 -19.78 5.20
CA GLN A 592 26.58 -20.80 4.13
C GLN A 592 25.77 -20.32 2.94
N GLN A 593 24.66 -19.61 3.17
CA GLN A 593 23.75 -19.17 2.11
C GLN A 593 24.28 -17.96 1.33
N ILE A 594 24.90 -17.01 2.03
CA ILE A 594 25.31 -15.72 1.47
C ILE A 594 26.85 -15.58 1.47
N GLY A 595 27.48 -15.96 2.56
CA GLY A 595 28.94 -15.78 2.77
C GLY A 595 29.28 -15.18 4.14
N ALA A 596 30.53 -15.27 4.49
CA ALA A 596 31.01 -14.86 5.82
C ALA A 596 30.81 -13.37 6.12
N ILE A 597 30.77 -12.51 5.10
CA ILE A 597 30.59 -11.07 5.24
C ILE A 597 29.18 -10.69 5.75
N ALA A 598 28.16 -11.48 5.39
CA ALA A 598 26.79 -11.28 5.80
C ALA A 598 26.44 -11.96 7.13
N LYS A 599 27.40 -12.73 7.71
CA LYS A 599 27.18 -13.46 8.95
C LYS A 599 26.80 -12.50 10.09
N PRO A 600 25.61 -12.63 10.70
CA PRO A 600 25.21 -11.77 11.80
C PRO A 600 26.19 -11.82 12.95
N ARG A 601 26.60 -10.66 13.46
CA ARG A 601 27.42 -10.59 14.68
C ARG A 601 26.60 -11.06 15.88
N THR A 602 25.34 -10.62 15.91
CA THR A 602 24.39 -10.93 16.99
C THR A 602 23.06 -11.36 16.39
N VAL A 603 22.46 -12.39 16.97
CA VAL A 603 21.09 -12.82 16.68
C VAL A 603 20.30 -12.79 17.98
N PHE A 604 19.23 -12.01 18.01
CA PHE A 604 18.31 -11.94 19.13
C PHE A 604 17.05 -12.73 18.81
N VAL A 605 16.72 -13.69 19.67
CA VAL A 605 15.45 -14.41 19.61
C VAL A 605 14.40 -13.57 20.31
N VAL A 606 13.37 -13.15 19.58
CA VAL A 606 12.31 -12.28 20.09
C VAL A 606 10.94 -12.91 19.88
N ALA A 607 10.00 -12.57 20.74
CA ALA A 607 8.62 -13.04 20.62
C ALA A 607 7.87 -12.34 19.48
N GLU A 608 8.15 -11.06 19.28
CA GLU A 608 7.52 -10.21 18.27
C GLU A 608 8.48 -9.13 17.78
N LEU A 609 8.27 -8.66 16.53
CA LEU A 609 9.01 -7.54 15.95
C LEU A 609 8.20 -6.25 16.05
N PRO A 610 8.84 -5.09 16.24
CA PRO A 610 8.13 -3.81 16.25
C PRO A 610 7.62 -3.51 14.84
N LYS A 611 6.30 -3.44 14.71
CA LYS A 611 5.61 -3.21 13.44
C LYS A 611 4.74 -1.99 13.50
N THR A 612 4.65 -1.30 12.38
CA THR A 612 3.59 -0.33 12.17
C THR A 612 2.24 -1.05 12.16
N ARG A 613 1.18 -0.31 12.32
CA ARG A 613 -0.20 -0.85 12.24
C ARG A 613 -0.54 -1.42 10.84
N SER A 614 0.21 -1.06 9.81
CA SER A 614 0.16 -1.70 8.49
C SER A 614 0.95 -3.01 8.40
N GLY A 615 1.61 -3.43 9.48
CA GLY A 615 2.43 -4.64 9.53
C GLY A 615 3.88 -4.45 9.10
N LYS A 616 4.30 -3.25 8.66
CA LYS A 616 5.67 -2.98 8.24
C LYS A 616 6.61 -2.94 9.45
N ILE A 617 7.73 -3.68 9.37
CA ILE A 617 8.75 -3.71 10.42
C ILE A 617 9.43 -2.34 10.54
N MET A 618 9.54 -1.85 11.76
CA MET A 618 10.17 -0.57 12.09
C MET A 618 11.67 -0.75 12.39
N ARG A 619 12.49 -0.98 11.36
CA ARG A 619 13.92 -1.23 11.48
C ARG A 619 14.68 -0.13 12.20
N ARG A 620 14.23 1.12 12.08
CA ARG A 620 14.81 2.25 12.81
C ARG A 620 14.81 2.00 14.33
N LEU A 621 13.69 1.53 14.87
CA LEU A 621 13.58 1.24 16.31
C LEU A 621 14.46 0.05 16.74
N LEU A 622 14.56 -0.96 15.89
CA LEU A 622 15.47 -2.10 16.13
C LEU A 622 16.94 -1.67 16.09
N ARG A 623 17.29 -0.73 15.22
CA ARG A 623 18.63 -0.14 15.18
C ARG A 623 18.95 0.65 16.45
N ASP A 624 18.02 1.50 16.92
CA ASP A 624 18.16 2.24 18.17
C ASP A 624 18.39 1.28 19.35
N ILE A 625 17.61 0.20 19.42
CA ILE A 625 17.77 -0.86 20.44
C ILE A 625 19.13 -1.56 20.31
N ALA A 626 19.54 -1.98 19.10
CA ALA A 626 20.79 -2.67 18.85
C ALA A 626 22.02 -1.83 19.22
N GLU A 627 21.90 -0.51 19.11
CA GLU A 627 22.96 0.44 19.48
C GLU A 627 22.83 1.00 20.90
N GLY A 628 21.84 0.53 21.67
CA GLY A 628 21.60 0.99 23.05
C GLY A 628 21.21 2.46 23.15
N ARG A 629 20.66 3.03 22.08
CA ARG A 629 20.17 4.41 22.04
C ARG A 629 18.75 4.53 22.58
N GLU A 630 18.37 5.74 22.97
CA GLU A 630 16.98 6.06 23.28
C GLU A 630 16.13 5.88 22.02
N VAL A 631 15.05 5.11 22.16
CA VAL A 631 14.17 4.78 21.03
C VAL A 631 13.41 6.01 20.57
N GLY A 632 13.51 6.34 19.28
CA GLY A 632 12.85 7.49 18.68
C GLY A 632 11.31 7.36 18.60
N ASP A 633 10.69 8.13 17.73
CA ASP A 633 9.22 8.19 17.56
C ASP A 633 8.55 6.81 17.39
N THR A 634 7.63 6.49 18.29
CA THR A 634 6.86 5.24 18.36
C THR A 634 5.38 5.42 18.00
N THR A 635 4.94 6.59 17.55
CA THR A 635 3.52 6.94 17.33
C THR A 635 2.80 6.04 16.31
N THR A 636 3.54 5.40 15.42
CA THR A 636 3.01 4.50 14.37
C THR A 636 3.04 3.02 14.76
N LEU A 637 3.58 2.68 15.95
CA LEU A 637 3.65 1.29 16.42
C LEU A 637 2.25 0.71 16.72
N THR A 638 2.12 -0.57 16.43
CA THR A 638 0.93 -1.35 16.81
C THR A 638 0.86 -1.53 18.32
N ASP A 639 2.00 -1.86 18.95
CA ASP A 639 2.14 -2.12 20.37
C ASP A 639 3.50 -1.62 20.86
N THR A 640 3.48 -0.62 21.73
CA THR A 640 4.71 -0.05 22.30
C THR A 640 5.37 -0.96 23.36
N SER A 641 4.64 -1.95 23.89
CA SER A 641 5.19 -2.91 24.86
C SER A 641 6.27 -3.80 24.25
N VAL A 642 6.19 -4.06 22.93
CA VAL A 642 7.18 -4.86 22.16
C VAL A 642 8.59 -4.27 22.31
N ILE A 643 8.71 -2.94 22.25
CA ILE A 643 10.02 -2.27 22.42
C ILE A 643 10.62 -2.57 23.78
N ARG A 644 9.81 -2.49 24.85
CA ARG A 644 10.28 -2.75 26.21
C ARG A 644 10.72 -4.21 26.35
N VAL A 645 9.91 -5.15 25.85
CA VAL A 645 10.23 -6.59 25.92
C VAL A 645 11.55 -6.89 25.20
N ILE A 646 11.77 -6.31 24.01
CA ILE A 646 13.03 -6.49 23.28
C ILE A 646 14.19 -5.84 24.06
N SER A 647 14.05 -4.60 24.51
CA SER A 647 15.10 -3.86 25.23
C SER A 647 15.48 -4.51 26.56
N ASP A 648 14.52 -5.08 27.30
CA ASP A 648 14.78 -5.75 28.57
C ASP A 648 15.41 -7.15 28.38
N GLY A 649 15.07 -7.82 27.28
CA GLY A 649 15.70 -9.11 26.87
C GLY A 649 17.13 -8.97 26.38
N LEU A 650 17.61 -7.74 26.08
CA LEU A 650 18.96 -7.45 25.61
C LEU A 650 19.93 -7.01 26.74
N LYS A 651 19.42 -6.79 27.95
CA LYS A 651 20.22 -6.47 29.16
C LYS A 651 20.62 -7.75 29.89
#